data_a75f619d23c6c944261b3715f875875f
#
_entry.id   a75f619d23c6c944261b3715f875875f
#
_cell.length_a   1.000
_cell.length_b   1.000
_cell.length_c   1.000
_cell.angle_alpha   90.00
_cell.angle_beta   90.00
_cell.angle_gamma   90.00
#
_symmetry.space_group_name_H-M   'P 1'
#
loop_
_entity.id
_entity.type
_entity.pdbx_description
1 polymer ?
#
loop_
_entity_poly.entity_id
_entity_poly.type
_entity_poly.pdbx_seq_one_letter_code
_entity_poly.pdbx_strand_id
1 'polypeptide(L)'
;MRPTGTNGENGGAGMGYEDRGTGVGDEAGAGHEVRQDDAASDVPARAELARAREEVSGRRAAAEEDPATGLPALAGALHRLSDLLSAAGDRTGALPPAKEAARIYAELGMKRPGGFQAELALAMGSLGDRVADTGDRAAAVPFAKQSVRLQRELVEEEQPGASVPALAAYLLNYATRLGGAGEVVEAVPHAEEAVGLLRGLAEEDPEAFLPRLAAALLALGHHRAAVSDASGAIEAAREACGRFRALAARQPDVFRPELATALDGLAGHLDKAGDAGAGLRVAEEAVALCRESAARHPAARRPGLAAALRTLARSLAGTGDPQDALPPAREAVGLLREQGDAVLADLADSLQMLGTHVELNGDAEGAVEAFREAVALHRSLALEAPGAPDAALVSALDDLTRALARTGEHAAAIEEFDDTVKEFAGAGPATARRLGVERSAFLLRCPAPWPATGVTELVNWLDEDAERTVGADTVTVRARQALRAYGDIAAVHTAWEDETFTPVPDWLALSPGTLDLVGAWMFAPNWPRSRDFWSEHAETLGGEEAATALDELAVLDPHGARRHALLREAVLVHGVTAAYDPLILQEQLAQWLECADWTESRAYLEEHPRLLAVRPPEDTPLAHVAMLDIGRAEGLDAAYRLVEDREALQAYVDRALEAGDGVALMHGGGIEGQVFGDRLSSLTHAQVALVLAGATEGFEPDDLAALLHKASEETRARLVRETVALSVRLPDQRGKTWHRIIRALGGEA
;
A
#
# COMPACT_ATOMS: atom_id res chain seq x y z
N MET A 1 5.65 -7.54 60.96
CA MET A 1 5.10 -8.90 60.89
C MET A 1 4.97 -9.30 59.44
N ARG A 2 5.84 -10.14 58.97
CA ARG A 2 5.62 -11.01 57.80
C ARG A 2 4.69 -12.14 58.25
N PRO A 3 4.06 -12.97 57.38
CA PRO A 3 4.54 -13.52 56.13
C PRO A 3 3.51 -13.73 55.00
N THR A 4 4.04 -14.06 53.83
CA THR A 4 3.77 -15.14 52.83
C THR A 4 2.51 -14.99 52.02
N GLY A 5 2.52 -15.04 50.73
CA GLY A 5 3.25 -15.73 49.65
C GLY A 5 2.26 -16.41 48.76
N THR A 6 2.34 -16.27 47.46
CA THR A 6 2.42 -17.32 46.45
C THR A 6 2.17 -16.79 45.03
N ASN A 7 3.12 -17.11 44.21
CA ASN A 7 3.31 -17.21 42.76
C ASN A 7 2.07 -17.20 41.81
N GLY A 8 2.27 -16.53 40.70
CA GLY A 8 1.59 -16.74 39.43
C GLY A 8 2.43 -16.11 38.33
N GLU A 9 3.19 -16.94 37.65
CA GLU A 9 4.07 -16.62 36.52
C GLU A 9 3.27 -16.13 35.32
N ASN A 10 3.73 -15.08 34.68
CA ASN A 10 3.62 -14.94 33.23
C ASN A 10 4.79 -14.08 32.73
N GLY A 11 5.60 -14.67 31.85
CA GLY A 11 6.86 -14.16 31.35
C GLY A 11 6.69 -13.00 30.38
N GLY A 12 7.35 -11.91 30.69
CA GLY A 12 7.68 -10.84 29.77
C GLY A 12 9.20 -10.72 29.76
N ALA A 13 9.83 -10.97 28.63
CA ALA A 13 11.27 -10.84 28.45
C ALA A 13 11.63 -9.35 28.43
N GLY A 14 12.14 -8.87 29.57
CA GLY A 14 12.86 -7.61 29.67
C GLY A 14 14.34 -7.91 29.77
N MET A 15 15.15 -7.43 28.82
CA MET A 15 16.60 -7.47 28.93
C MET A 15 17.05 -6.36 29.90
N GLY A 16 17.57 -6.78 31.04
CA GLY A 16 18.28 -5.93 31.95
C GLY A 16 19.75 -5.80 31.55
N TYR A 17 20.25 -4.58 31.56
CA TYR A 17 21.68 -4.27 31.54
C TYR A 17 22.14 -3.89 32.95
N GLU A 18 23.11 -4.62 33.47
CA GLU A 18 23.87 -4.23 34.63
C GLU A 18 25.15 -3.45 34.25
N ASP A 19 25.31 -2.37 34.97
CA ASP A 19 26.40 -1.39 35.00
C ASP A 19 27.71 -1.97 35.55
N ARG A 20 28.88 -1.67 34.92
CA ARG A 20 30.21 -1.62 35.57
C ARG A 20 31.15 -0.67 34.83
N GLY A 21 31.46 0.36 35.36
CA GLY A 21 32.40 1.28 35.81
C GLY A 21 33.82 1.31 35.22
N THR A 22 34.17 2.52 34.82
CA THR A 22 35.41 3.30 34.85
C THR A 22 36.78 2.61 34.78
N GLY A 23 37.61 3.09 33.83
CA GLY A 23 39.08 3.01 33.89
C GLY A 23 39.72 3.79 32.74
N VAL A 24 40.38 4.90 33.11
CA VAL A 24 41.19 5.77 32.25
C VAL A 24 42.57 5.14 32.04
N GLY A 25 43.16 5.25 30.84
CA GLY A 25 44.58 4.95 30.62
C GLY A 25 45.01 5.08 29.17
N ASP A 26 46.00 5.93 28.96
CA ASP A 26 46.57 6.46 27.72
C ASP A 26 47.29 5.48 26.78
N GLU A 27 47.53 6.01 25.57
CA GLU A 27 48.61 5.86 24.59
C GLU A 27 48.52 4.87 23.43
N ALA A 28 48.55 5.50 22.28
CA ALA A 28 49.08 5.19 20.94
C ALA A 28 49.69 3.79 20.64
N GLY A 29 49.17 3.17 19.57
CA GLY A 29 49.81 2.06 18.89
C GLY A 29 48.98 1.54 17.75
N ALA A 30 49.37 1.83 16.49
CA ALA A 30 48.78 1.30 15.28
C ALA A 30 48.91 -0.22 15.21
N GLY A 31 47.79 -0.90 15.04
CA GLY A 31 47.74 -2.33 14.81
C GLY A 31 46.30 -2.77 14.59
N HIS A 32 46.00 -3.35 13.44
CA HIS A 32 44.76 -4.03 13.15
C HIS A 32 44.35 -4.98 14.29
N GLU A 33 43.46 -4.55 15.18
CA GLU A 33 42.72 -5.43 16.07
C GLU A 33 41.27 -5.54 15.57
N VAL A 34 40.95 -6.69 15.06
CA VAL A 34 39.60 -7.16 14.77
C VAL A 34 38.79 -7.03 16.06
N ARG A 35 37.69 -6.31 15.97
CA ARG A 35 36.74 -6.02 17.05
C ARG A 35 36.29 -7.31 17.76
N GLN A 36 36.63 -7.46 19.02
CA GLN A 36 36.14 -8.54 19.90
C GLN A 36 34.81 -8.24 20.59
N ASP A 37 34.27 -7.03 20.49
CA ASP A 37 33.02 -6.65 21.20
C ASP A 37 31.73 -7.02 20.48
N ASP A 38 31.73 -7.15 19.15
CA ASP A 38 30.56 -7.64 18.41
C ASP A 38 30.34 -9.15 18.60
N ALA A 39 31.36 -9.90 18.96
CA ALA A 39 31.28 -11.34 19.19
C ALA A 39 30.50 -11.75 20.47
N ALA A 40 30.35 -10.86 21.44
CA ALA A 40 29.70 -11.20 22.72
C ALA A 40 28.17 -11.05 22.66
N SER A 41 27.62 -10.14 21.82
CA SER A 41 26.17 -9.98 21.64
C SER A 41 25.57 -11.01 20.67
N ASP A 42 26.40 -11.61 19.81
CA ASP A 42 26.00 -12.54 18.75
C ASP A 42 25.91 -14.02 19.24
N VAL A 43 26.49 -14.32 20.38
CA VAL A 43 26.52 -15.69 20.93
C VAL A 43 25.12 -16.22 21.31
N PRO A 44 24.24 -15.47 21.99
CA PRO A 44 22.89 -15.93 22.32
C PRO A 44 22.01 -16.10 21.07
N ALA A 45 22.08 -15.21 20.10
CA ALA A 45 21.31 -15.30 18.85
C ALA A 45 21.74 -16.52 18.00
N ARG A 46 23.03 -16.77 17.89
CA ARG A 46 23.56 -17.97 17.22
C ARG A 46 23.17 -19.26 17.92
N ALA A 47 23.14 -19.27 19.25
CA ALA A 47 22.69 -20.43 20.03
C ALA A 47 21.19 -20.69 19.86
N GLU A 48 20.37 -19.65 19.77
CA GLU A 48 18.93 -19.75 19.53
C GLU A 48 18.64 -20.27 18.12
N LEU A 49 19.36 -19.77 17.12
CA LEU A 49 19.27 -20.23 15.73
C LEU A 49 19.68 -21.70 15.60
N ALA A 50 20.76 -22.13 16.30
CA ALA A 50 21.18 -23.53 16.31
C ALA A 50 20.10 -24.44 16.93
N ARG A 51 19.50 -24.04 18.05
CA ARG A 51 18.37 -24.76 18.67
C ARG A 51 17.16 -24.86 17.74
N ALA A 52 16.81 -23.78 17.04
CA ALA A 52 15.70 -23.79 16.10
C ALA A 52 15.95 -24.76 14.93
N ARG A 53 17.19 -24.83 14.41
CA ARG A 53 17.58 -25.80 13.38
C ARG A 53 17.50 -27.25 13.89
N GLU A 54 17.93 -27.50 15.12
CA GLU A 54 17.82 -28.82 15.75
C GLU A 54 16.36 -29.21 16.00
N GLU A 55 15.51 -28.25 16.45
CA GLU A 55 14.08 -28.43 16.60
C GLU A 55 13.42 -28.83 15.27
N VAL A 56 13.70 -28.12 14.19
CA VAL A 56 13.17 -28.44 12.84
C VAL A 56 13.61 -29.86 12.43
N SER A 57 14.85 -30.24 12.66
CA SER A 57 15.34 -31.59 12.36
C SER A 57 14.58 -32.67 13.15
N GLY A 58 14.41 -32.47 14.45
CA GLY A 58 13.65 -33.40 15.31
C GLY A 58 12.16 -33.49 14.94
N ARG A 59 11.54 -32.33 14.62
CA ARG A 59 10.13 -32.30 14.17
C ARG A 59 9.94 -32.95 12.80
N ARG A 60 10.94 -32.88 11.92
CA ARG A 60 10.88 -33.53 10.61
C ARG A 60 10.89 -35.06 10.77
N ALA A 61 11.75 -35.60 11.61
CA ALA A 61 11.76 -37.05 11.93
C ALA A 61 10.41 -37.49 12.56
N ALA A 62 9.86 -36.72 13.49
CA ALA A 62 8.57 -37.04 14.09
C ALA A 62 7.41 -36.95 13.06
N ALA A 63 7.47 -36.05 12.08
CA ALA A 63 6.46 -35.95 11.03
C ALA A 63 6.54 -37.11 10.00
N GLU A 64 7.70 -37.75 9.84
CA GLU A 64 7.86 -38.99 9.04
C GLU A 64 7.23 -40.20 9.76
N GLU A 65 7.31 -40.26 11.09
CA GLU A 65 6.71 -41.33 11.90
C GLU A 65 5.20 -41.19 12.04
N ASP A 66 4.71 -39.98 12.37
CA ASP A 66 3.28 -39.64 12.46
C ASP A 66 2.98 -38.29 11.77
N PRO A 67 2.61 -38.32 10.49
CA PRO A 67 2.29 -37.09 9.76
C PRO A 67 1.12 -36.29 10.32
N ALA A 68 0.17 -36.92 10.99
CA ALA A 68 -1.05 -36.25 11.44
C ALA A 68 -0.78 -35.25 12.58
N THR A 69 0.11 -35.60 13.49
CA THR A 69 0.51 -34.74 14.62
C THR A 69 1.83 -34.03 14.37
N GLY A 70 2.73 -34.62 13.60
CA GLY A 70 4.07 -34.10 13.32
C GLY A 70 4.11 -32.93 12.34
N LEU A 71 3.30 -32.95 11.28
CA LEU A 71 3.31 -31.90 10.28
C LEU A 71 2.95 -30.50 10.81
N PRO A 72 1.89 -30.30 11.63
CA PRO A 72 1.60 -29.00 12.20
C PRO A 72 2.76 -28.46 13.07
N ALA A 73 3.37 -29.35 13.87
CA ALA A 73 4.49 -28.99 14.73
C ALA A 73 5.76 -28.64 13.92
N LEU A 74 6.01 -29.35 12.82
CA LEU A 74 7.09 -29.06 11.89
C LEU A 74 6.88 -27.68 11.22
N ALA A 75 5.68 -27.39 10.73
CA ALA A 75 5.37 -26.12 10.08
C ALA A 75 5.57 -24.95 11.06
N GLY A 76 5.13 -25.06 12.31
CA GLY A 76 5.39 -24.04 13.33
C GLY A 76 6.87 -23.86 13.66
N ALA A 77 7.66 -24.93 13.69
CA ALA A 77 9.12 -24.85 13.89
C ALA A 77 9.84 -24.21 12.69
N LEU A 78 9.41 -24.51 11.47
CA LEU A 78 9.93 -23.90 10.24
C LEU A 78 9.62 -22.40 10.18
N HIS A 79 8.41 -22.00 10.58
CA HIS A 79 8.03 -20.59 10.68
C HIS A 79 8.95 -19.83 11.64
N ARG A 80 9.14 -20.34 12.88
CA ARG A 80 10.07 -19.73 13.85
C ARG A 80 11.50 -19.68 13.34
N LEU A 81 11.98 -20.73 12.65
CA LEU A 81 13.30 -20.72 12.07
C LEU A 81 13.46 -19.62 11.01
N SER A 82 12.44 -19.43 10.16
CA SER A 82 12.41 -18.34 9.18
C SER A 82 12.51 -16.98 9.84
N ASP A 83 11.76 -16.74 10.91
CA ASP A 83 11.77 -15.46 11.64
C ASP A 83 13.15 -15.20 12.28
N LEU A 84 13.76 -16.20 12.89
CA LEU A 84 15.10 -16.09 13.48
C LEU A 84 16.19 -15.84 12.43
N LEU A 85 16.10 -16.49 11.26
CA LEU A 85 17.03 -16.25 10.16
C LEU A 85 16.91 -14.83 9.62
N SER A 86 15.68 -14.34 9.44
CA SER A 86 15.43 -12.97 9.02
C SER A 86 15.92 -11.94 10.06
N ALA A 87 15.65 -12.17 11.34
CA ALA A 87 16.15 -11.33 12.43
C ALA A 87 17.69 -11.31 12.51
N ALA A 88 18.34 -12.41 12.12
CA ALA A 88 19.80 -12.52 12.02
C ALA A 88 20.37 -11.92 10.71
N GLY A 89 19.54 -11.34 9.83
CA GLY A 89 19.95 -10.75 8.56
C GLY A 89 20.14 -11.76 7.41
N ASP A 90 19.95 -13.06 7.65
CA ASP A 90 20.04 -14.11 6.61
C ASP A 90 18.72 -14.16 5.81
N ARG A 91 18.51 -13.14 4.95
CA ARG A 91 17.30 -12.97 4.12
C ARG A 91 17.09 -14.15 3.17
N THR A 92 18.14 -14.63 2.54
CA THR A 92 18.09 -15.75 1.60
C THR A 92 17.85 -17.08 2.31
N GLY A 93 18.44 -17.29 3.47
CA GLY A 93 18.25 -18.48 4.30
C GLY A 93 16.86 -18.55 4.94
N ALA A 94 16.19 -17.41 5.17
CA ALA A 94 14.85 -17.34 5.76
C ALA A 94 13.73 -17.82 4.81
N LEU A 95 13.90 -17.67 3.49
CA LEU A 95 12.88 -17.95 2.49
C LEU A 95 12.50 -19.45 2.37
N PRO A 96 13.45 -20.42 2.31
CA PRO A 96 13.09 -21.84 2.20
C PRO A 96 12.23 -22.37 3.35
N PRO A 97 12.53 -22.13 4.64
CA PRO A 97 11.66 -22.59 5.72
C PRO A 97 10.28 -21.92 5.71
N ALA A 98 10.17 -20.64 5.33
CA ALA A 98 8.88 -19.98 5.16
C ALA A 98 8.01 -20.65 4.07
N LYS A 99 8.61 -20.97 2.91
CA LYS A 99 7.94 -21.70 1.81
C LYS A 99 7.47 -23.07 2.24
N GLU A 100 8.31 -23.81 2.96
CA GLU A 100 7.98 -25.15 3.45
C GLU A 100 6.84 -25.10 4.47
N ALA A 101 6.85 -24.14 5.42
CA ALA A 101 5.79 -23.94 6.40
C ALA A 101 4.45 -23.64 5.73
N ALA A 102 4.40 -22.68 4.81
CA ALA A 102 3.21 -22.31 4.08
C ALA A 102 2.64 -23.50 3.26
N ARG A 103 3.50 -24.27 2.60
CA ARG A 103 3.09 -25.47 1.86
C ARG A 103 2.47 -26.52 2.77
N ILE A 104 3.06 -26.77 3.94
CA ILE A 104 2.54 -27.77 4.90
C ILE A 104 1.17 -27.34 5.41
N TYR A 105 0.99 -26.07 5.82
CA TYR A 105 -0.31 -25.59 6.28
C TYR A 105 -1.36 -25.61 5.18
N ALA A 106 -1.01 -25.30 3.92
CA ALA A 106 -1.91 -25.40 2.78
C ALA A 106 -2.38 -26.87 2.57
N GLU A 107 -1.44 -27.85 2.62
CA GLU A 107 -1.79 -29.27 2.52
C GLU A 107 -2.67 -29.75 3.67
N LEU A 108 -2.43 -29.27 4.90
CA LEU A 108 -3.25 -29.61 6.07
C LEU A 108 -4.65 -29.00 5.97
N GLY A 109 -4.76 -27.76 5.49
CA GLY A 109 -6.04 -27.08 5.25
C GLY A 109 -6.89 -27.80 4.19
N MET A 110 -6.27 -28.31 3.10
CA MET A 110 -6.98 -29.12 2.10
C MET A 110 -7.52 -30.43 2.68
N LYS A 111 -6.78 -31.06 3.61
CA LYS A 111 -7.20 -32.32 4.25
C LYS A 111 -8.25 -32.11 5.35
N ARG A 112 -8.26 -30.95 5.99
CA ARG A 112 -9.19 -30.56 7.05
C ARG A 112 -9.65 -29.13 6.81
N PRO A 113 -10.69 -28.91 6.00
CA PRO A 113 -11.25 -27.59 5.78
C PRO A 113 -11.59 -26.90 7.10
N GLY A 114 -11.20 -25.61 7.24
CA GLY A 114 -11.37 -24.83 8.46
C GLY A 114 -10.34 -25.10 9.59
N GLY A 115 -9.51 -26.14 9.49
CA GLY A 115 -8.69 -26.58 10.60
C GLY A 115 -7.32 -25.92 10.78
N PHE A 116 -6.82 -25.14 9.81
CA PHE A 116 -5.48 -24.52 9.83
C PHE A 116 -5.47 -23.17 9.09
N GLN A 117 -6.60 -22.50 9.01
CA GLN A 117 -6.73 -21.24 8.26
C GLN A 117 -5.92 -20.11 8.89
N ALA A 118 -5.92 -19.99 10.23
CA ALA A 118 -5.18 -18.97 10.95
C ALA A 118 -3.66 -19.14 10.77
N GLU A 119 -3.17 -20.37 10.90
CA GLU A 119 -1.76 -20.71 10.72
C GLU A 119 -1.34 -20.54 9.27
N LEU A 120 -2.21 -20.86 8.30
CA LEU A 120 -1.96 -20.61 6.89
C LEU A 120 -1.92 -19.12 6.59
N ALA A 121 -2.84 -18.32 7.14
CA ALA A 121 -2.83 -16.86 6.98
C ALA A 121 -1.53 -16.24 7.50
N LEU A 122 -1.09 -16.67 8.70
CA LEU A 122 0.20 -16.25 9.27
C LEU A 122 1.38 -16.65 8.38
N ALA A 123 1.43 -17.91 7.95
CA ALA A 123 2.52 -18.41 7.12
C ALA A 123 2.58 -17.72 5.75
N MET A 124 1.42 -17.37 5.15
CA MET A 124 1.37 -16.61 3.91
C MET A 124 1.86 -15.18 4.11
N GLY A 125 1.45 -14.50 5.18
CA GLY A 125 1.96 -13.17 5.52
C GLY A 125 3.48 -13.16 5.67
N SER A 126 4.03 -14.07 6.49
CA SER A 126 5.48 -14.20 6.68
C SER A 126 6.20 -14.58 5.39
N LEU A 127 5.63 -15.43 4.55
CA LEU A 127 6.22 -15.76 3.25
C LEU A 127 6.30 -14.52 2.35
N GLY A 128 5.25 -13.70 2.32
CA GLY A 128 5.25 -12.43 1.62
C GLY A 128 6.37 -11.50 2.10
N ASP A 129 6.57 -11.42 3.43
CA ASP A 129 7.65 -10.63 4.02
C ASP A 129 9.03 -11.15 3.57
N ARG A 130 9.26 -12.47 3.64
CA ARG A 130 10.55 -13.07 3.20
C ARG A 130 10.81 -12.87 1.70
N VAL A 131 9.77 -12.94 0.86
CA VAL A 131 9.89 -12.64 -0.57
C VAL A 131 10.28 -11.18 -0.81
N ALA A 132 9.63 -10.25 -0.11
CA ALA A 132 9.98 -8.84 -0.19
C ALA A 132 11.41 -8.55 0.29
N ASP A 133 11.87 -9.23 1.36
CA ASP A 133 13.23 -9.12 1.90
C ASP A 133 14.31 -9.55 0.90
N THR A 134 13.98 -10.42 -0.08
CA THR A 134 14.90 -10.81 -1.16
C THR A 134 14.92 -9.83 -2.33
N GLY A 135 14.13 -8.73 -2.26
CA GLY A 135 14.08 -7.67 -3.27
C GLY A 135 12.91 -7.81 -4.25
N ASP A 136 12.24 -8.95 -4.35
CA ASP A 136 11.09 -9.14 -5.24
C ASP A 136 9.80 -8.66 -4.55
N ARG A 137 9.61 -7.34 -4.53
CA ARG A 137 8.48 -6.68 -3.87
C ARG A 137 7.14 -7.00 -4.54
N ALA A 138 7.12 -7.13 -5.87
CA ALA A 138 5.91 -7.45 -6.61
C ALA A 138 5.45 -8.89 -6.34
N ALA A 139 6.37 -9.85 -6.30
CA ALA A 139 6.05 -11.25 -5.97
C ALA A 139 5.56 -11.44 -4.51
N ALA A 140 5.79 -10.47 -3.62
CA ALA A 140 5.30 -10.52 -2.23
C ALA A 140 3.79 -10.23 -2.12
N VAL A 141 3.23 -9.41 -3.01
CA VAL A 141 1.84 -8.93 -2.98
C VAL A 141 0.81 -10.08 -2.96
N PRO A 142 0.87 -11.12 -3.82
CA PRO A 142 -0.10 -12.20 -3.80
C PRO A 142 -0.18 -12.96 -2.46
N PHE A 143 0.93 -13.10 -1.76
CA PHE A 143 0.96 -13.78 -0.45
C PHE A 143 0.28 -12.94 0.64
N ALA A 144 0.55 -11.65 0.68
CA ALA A 144 -0.11 -10.73 1.61
C ALA A 144 -1.63 -10.63 1.31
N LYS A 145 -2.03 -10.59 0.04
CA LYS A 145 -3.44 -10.66 -0.37
C LYS A 145 -4.12 -11.94 0.11
N GLN A 146 -3.43 -13.08 -0.01
CA GLN A 146 -3.94 -14.37 0.44
C GLN A 146 -4.12 -14.42 1.97
N SER A 147 -3.19 -13.83 2.75
CA SER A 147 -3.32 -13.77 4.21
C SER A 147 -4.53 -12.94 4.65
N VAL A 148 -4.80 -11.81 3.99
CA VAL A 148 -6.01 -10.99 4.23
C VAL A 148 -7.28 -11.78 3.92
N ARG A 149 -7.33 -12.47 2.76
CA ARG A 149 -8.49 -13.26 2.37
C ARG A 149 -8.82 -14.35 3.40
N LEU A 150 -7.82 -15.14 3.79
CA LEU A 150 -7.99 -16.20 4.79
C LEU A 150 -8.47 -15.64 6.13
N GLN A 151 -7.93 -14.50 6.53
CA GLN A 151 -8.32 -13.87 7.79
C GLN A 151 -9.74 -13.28 7.75
N ARG A 152 -10.20 -12.76 6.60
CA ARG A 152 -11.59 -12.34 6.43
C ARG A 152 -12.55 -13.51 6.55
N GLU A 153 -12.26 -14.65 5.92
CA GLU A 153 -13.02 -15.88 6.05
C GLU A 153 -13.16 -16.31 7.54
N LEU A 154 -12.06 -16.21 8.31
CA LEU A 154 -12.08 -16.50 9.75
C LEU A 154 -12.93 -15.52 10.58
N VAL A 155 -12.92 -14.24 10.22
CA VAL A 155 -13.76 -13.23 10.91
C VAL A 155 -15.23 -13.48 10.64
N GLU A 156 -15.60 -13.96 9.45
CA GLU A 156 -16.98 -14.30 9.08
C GLU A 156 -17.47 -15.59 9.75
N GLU A 157 -16.59 -16.61 9.92
CA GLU A 157 -16.93 -17.93 10.48
C GLU A 157 -16.90 -17.97 12.02
N GLU A 158 -16.01 -17.22 12.66
CA GLU A 158 -15.83 -17.18 14.11
C GLU A 158 -16.48 -15.93 14.73
N GLN A 159 -16.78 -15.99 16.05
CA GLN A 159 -17.22 -14.80 16.78
C GLN A 159 -16.19 -13.66 16.65
N PRO A 160 -16.59 -12.43 16.30
CA PRO A 160 -15.71 -11.34 15.82
C PRO A 160 -14.52 -10.96 16.73
N GLY A 161 -14.55 -11.30 18.01
CA GLY A 161 -13.62 -10.75 19.00
C GLY A 161 -12.15 -11.16 18.88
N ALA A 162 -11.82 -12.35 18.37
CA ALA A 162 -10.44 -12.86 18.36
C ALA A 162 -9.71 -12.61 17.02
N SER A 163 -10.43 -12.57 15.92
CA SER A 163 -9.87 -12.56 14.55
C SER A 163 -9.70 -11.16 13.95
N VAL A 164 -10.43 -10.14 14.44
CA VAL A 164 -10.38 -8.76 13.94
C VAL A 164 -9.01 -8.09 14.16
N PRO A 165 -8.32 -8.22 15.31
CA PRO A 165 -6.98 -7.64 15.47
C PRO A 165 -5.94 -8.17 14.50
N ALA A 166 -6.05 -9.46 14.12
CA ALA A 166 -5.17 -10.08 13.13
C ALA A 166 -5.50 -9.57 11.72
N LEU A 167 -6.79 -9.41 11.38
CA LEU A 167 -7.21 -8.83 10.10
C LEU A 167 -6.62 -7.44 9.90
N ALA A 168 -6.71 -6.57 10.91
CA ALA A 168 -6.12 -5.23 10.84
C ALA A 168 -4.60 -5.27 10.59
N ALA A 169 -3.88 -6.20 11.22
CA ALA A 169 -2.44 -6.36 11.01
C ALA A 169 -2.12 -6.84 9.58
N TYR A 170 -2.88 -7.81 9.05
CA TYR A 170 -2.67 -8.30 7.69
C TYR A 170 -3.04 -7.27 6.61
N LEU A 171 -4.07 -6.45 6.85
CA LEU A 171 -4.42 -5.34 5.97
C LEU A 171 -3.30 -4.30 5.89
N LEU A 172 -2.69 -3.94 7.02
CA LEU A 172 -1.52 -3.03 7.04
C LEU A 172 -0.30 -3.63 6.34
N ASN A 173 -0.05 -4.93 6.55
CA ASN A 173 1.02 -5.63 5.84
C ASN A 173 0.75 -5.62 4.33
N TYR A 174 -0.47 -5.93 3.91
CA TYR A 174 -0.84 -5.93 2.49
C TYR A 174 -0.71 -4.55 1.87
N ALA A 175 -1.19 -3.48 2.53
CA ALA A 175 -0.99 -2.11 2.08
C ALA A 175 0.50 -1.76 1.93
N THR A 176 1.34 -2.19 2.88
CA THR A 176 2.79 -2.00 2.81
C THR A 176 3.42 -2.73 1.61
N ARG A 177 2.98 -3.98 1.32
CA ARG A 177 3.47 -4.74 0.15
C ARG A 177 3.04 -4.09 -1.16
N LEU A 178 1.78 -3.63 -1.26
CA LEU A 178 1.28 -2.87 -2.40
C LEU A 178 2.10 -1.59 -2.63
N GLY A 179 2.29 -0.79 -1.59
CA GLY A 179 3.12 0.44 -1.68
C GLY A 179 4.56 0.14 -2.11
N GLY A 180 5.16 -0.93 -1.56
CA GLY A 180 6.50 -1.38 -1.94
C GLY A 180 6.62 -1.91 -3.38
N ALA A 181 5.53 -2.42 -3.96
CA ALA A 181 5.44 -2.87 -5.35
C ALA A 181 5.10 -1.74 -6.34
N GLY A 182 4.83 -0.51 -5.83
CA GLY A 182 4.43 0.62 -6.65
C GLY A 182 2.90 0.76 -6.84
N GLU A 183 2.10 -0.16 -6.30
CA GLU A 183 0.64 -0.15 -6.37
C GLU A 183 0.05 0.75 -5.26
N VAL A 184 0.53 2.03 -5.23
CA VAL A 184 0.27 2.95 -4.11
C VAL A 184 -1.20 3.34 -3.98
N VAL A 185 -1.94 3.39 -5.08
CA VAL A 185 -3.37 3.74 -5.09
C VAL A 185 -4.19 2.64 -4.40
N GLU A 186 -3.85 1.37 -4.65
CA GLU A 186 -4.53 0.23 -4.04
C GLU A 186 -4.17 0.04 -2.56
N ALA A 187 -3.03 0.58 -2.12
CA ALA A 187 -2.60 0.49 -0.73
C ALA A 187 -3.50 1.29 0.25
N VAL A 188 -4.00 2.46 -0.18
CA VAL A 188 -4.74 3.39 0.69
C VAL A 188 -6.01 2.77 1.28
N PRO A 189 -6.94 2.18 0.50
CA PRO A 189 -8.17 1.61 1.04
C PRO A 189 -7.93 0.52 2.10
N HIS A 190 -6.90 -0.29 1.92
CA HIS A 190 -6.56 -1.34 2.89
C HIS A 190 -5.99 -0.79 4.20
N ALA A 191 -5.19 0.28 4.12
CA ALA A 191 -4.72 0.97 5.31
C ALA A 191 -5.87 1.68 6.05
N GLU A 192 -6.82 2.27 5.33
CA GLU A 192 -8.03 2.90 5.89
C GLU A 192 -8.94 1.88 6.59
N GLU A 193 -9.18 0.73 5.97
CA GLU A 193 -9.92 -0.38 6.59
C GLU A 193 -9.25 -0.83 7.89
N ALA A 194 -7.93 -1.01 7.90
CA ALA A 194 -7.18 -1.38 9.10
C ALA A 194 -7.31 -0.33 10.22
N VAL A 195 -7.21 0.96 9.88
CA VAL A 195 -7.41 2.07 10.84
C VAL A 195 -8.83 2.05 11.39
N GLY A 196 -9.85 1.83 10.54
CA GLY A 196 -11.25 1.71 10.96
C GLY A 196 -11.46 0.59 11.98
N LEU A 197 -10.93 -0.63 11.70
CA LEU A 197 -10.98 -1.75 12.62
C LEU A 197 -10.27 -1.47 13.95
N LEU A 198 -9.09 -0.86 13.89
CA LEU A 198 -8.31 -0.52 15.10
C LEU A 198 -8.97 0.60 15.92
N ARG A 199 -9.71 1.52 15.31
CA ARG A 199 -10.53 2.51 16.06
C ARG A 199 -11.60 1.84 16.88
N GLY A 200 -12.38 0.92 16.31
CA GLY A 200 -13.38 0.15 17.05
C GLY A 200 -12.77 -0.65 18.20
N LEU A 201 -11.66 -1.36 17.94
CA LEU A 201 -10.95 -2.12 18.98
C LEU A 201 -10.39 -1.21 20.09
N ALA A 202 -9.90 -0.01 19.75
CA ALA A 202 -9.37 0.95 20.72
C ALA A 202 -10.46 1.62 21.58
N GLU A 203 -11.71 1.63 21.15
CA GLU A 203 -12.86 2.00 21.99
C GLU A 203 -13.16 0.95 23.04
N GLU A 204 -13.01 -0.33 22.71
CA GLU A 204 -13.26 -1.46 23.61
C GLU A 204 -12.11 -1.68 24.61
N ASP A 205 -10.85 -1.68 24.12
CA ASP A 205 -9.63 -1.83 24.92
C ASP A 205 -8.55 -0.83 24.51
N PRO A 206 -8.60 0.39 25.07
CA PRO A 206 -7.63 1.44 24.73
C PRO A 206 -6.18 1.08 25.05
N GLU A 207 -5.93 0.29 26.11
CA GLU A 207 -4.54 -0.03 26.50
C GLU A 207 -3.87 -0.96 25.51
N ALA A 208 -4.61 -1.92 24.96
CA ALA A 208 -4.09 -2.88 23.98
C ALA A 208 -3.99 -2.28 22.56
N PHE A 209 -4.93 -1.41 22.15
CA PHE A 209 -5.06 -1.05 20.73
C PHE A 209 -4.70 0.39 20.37
N LEU A 210 -4.64 1.36 21.30
CA LEU A 210 -4.19 2.72 20.97
C LEU A 210 -2.78 2.77 20.38
N PRO A 211 -1.79 1.99 20.84
CA PRO A 211 -0.46 1.98 20.23
C PRO A 211 -0.50 1.49 18.79
N ARG A 212 -1.31 0.45 18.50
CA ARG A 212 -1.47 -0.13 17.16
C ARG A 212 -2.20 0.82 16.22
N LEU A 213 -3.25 1.50 16.73
CA LEU A 213 -3.97 2.53 15.97
C LEU A 213 -3.05 3.69 15.60
N ALA A 214 -2.22 4.17 16.53
CA ALA A 214 -1.29 5.25 16.24
C ALA A 214 -0.25 4.86 15.17
N ALA A 215 0.28 3.64 15.22
CA ALA A 215 1.18 3.11 14.20
C ALA A 215 0.48 2.94 12.83
N ALA A 216 -0.77 2.46 12.82
CA ALA A 216 -1.56 2.32 11.59
C ALA A 216 -1.87 3.67 10.94
N LEU A 217 -2.15 4.69 11.74
CA LEU A 217 -2.34 6.07 11.25
C LEU A 217 -1.08 6.65 10.60
N LEU A 218 0.12 6.33 11.14
CA LEU A 218 1.38 6.71 10.49
C LEU A 218 1.55 6.02 9.14
N ALA A 219 1.28 4.73 9.07
CA ALA A 219 1.34 3.98 7.80
C ALA A 219 0.34 4.54 6.77
N LEU A 220 -0.89 4.83 7.19
CA LEU A 220 -1.89 5.48 6.34
C LEU A 220 -1.41 6.84 5.84
N GLY A 221 -0.79 7.66 6.70
CA GLY A 221 -0.21 8.95 6.32
C GLY A 221 0.84 8.80 5.22
N HIS A 222 1.72 7.79 5.31
CA HIS A 222 2.71 7.51 4.27
C HIS A 222 2.06 7.07 2.95
N HIS A 223 1.04 6.18 2.99
CA HIS A 223 0.34 5.75 1.77
C HIS A 223 -0.43 6.89 1.10
N ARG A 224 -1.10 7.76 1.87
CA ARG A 224 -1.78 8.95 1.33
C ARG A 224 -0.79 9.94 0.71
N ALA A 225 0.37 10.14 1.35
CA ALA A 225 1.43 10.97 0.77
C ALA A 225 1.97 10.42 -0.55
N ALA A 226 2.03 9.09 -0.70
CA ALA A 226 2.49 8.43 -1.93
C ALA A 226 1.51 8.62 -3.10
N VAL A 227 0.20 8.77 -2.83
CA VAL A 227 -0.82 9.11 -3.85
C VAL A 227 -1.05 10.61 -3.98
N SER A 228 -0.14 11.45 -3.45
CA SER A 228 -0.22 12.92 -3.49
C SER A 228 -1.40 13.51 -2.71
N ASP A 229 -2.05 12.76 -1.83
CA ASP A 229 -3.02 13.29 -0.86
C ASP A 229 -2.27 13.89 0.34
N ALA A 230 -1.76 15.10 0.16
CA ALA A 230 -0.99 15.81 1.18
C ALA A 230 -1.86 16.15 2.42
N SER A 231 -3.13 16.50 2.22
CA SER A 231 -4.05 16.87 3.30
C SER A 231 -4.38 15.67 4.18
N GLY A 232 -4.75 14.55 3.59
CA GLY A 232 -5.04 13.31 4.30
C GLY A 232 -3.81 12.73 5.00
N ALA A 233 -2.62 12.85 4.39
CA ALA A 233 -1.37 12.44 5.01
C ALA A 233 -1.05 13.24 6.29
N ILE A 234 -1.21 14.57 6.23
CA ILE A 234 -1.01 15.46 7.38
C ILE A 234 -2.03 15.19 8.48
N GLU A 235 -3.30 14.96 8.12
CA GLU A 235 -4.36 14.66 9.10
C GLU A 235 -4.08 13.35 9.85
N ALA A 236 -3.79 12.27 9.13
CA ALA A 236 -3.47 10.99 9.72
C ALA A 236 -2.22 11.07 10.63
N ALA A 237 -1.16 11.75 10.18
CA ALA A 237 0.05 11.94 10.99
C ALA A 237 -0.20 12.80 12.24
N ARG A 238 -1.05 13.84 12.16
CA ARG A 238 -1.44 14.65 13.33
C ARG A 238 -2.22 13.84 14.35
N GLU A 239 -3.15 13.00 13.90
CA GLU A 239 -3.90 12.11 14.80
C GLU A 239 -2.93 11.12 15.47
N ALA A 240 -2.01 10.50 14.72
CA ALA A 240 -0.99 9.62 15.28
C ALA A 240 -0.14 10.30 16.36
N CYS A 241 0.35 11.51 16.09
CA CYS A 241 1.09 12.33 17.07
C CYS A 241 0.27 12.61 18.33
N GLY A 242 -1.03 12.92 18.18
CA GLY A 242 -1.93 13.12 19.31
C GLY A 242 -2.06 11.87 20.19
N ARG A 243 -2.23 10.68 19.55
CA ARG A 243 -2.31 9.40 20.25
C ARG A 243 -1.01 9.05 20.96
N PHE A 244 0.14 9.18 20.28
CA PHE A 244 1.45 8.92 20.90
C PHE A 244 1.79 9.91 22.02
N ARG A 245 1.39 11.20 21.95
CA ARG A 245 1.54 12.14 23.07
C ARG A 245 0.76 11.68 24.31
N ALA A 246 -0.47 11.22 24.15
CA ALA A 246 -1.26 10.70 25.25
C ALA A 246 -0.64 9.44 25.87
N LEU A 247 -0.10 8.55 25.06
CA LEU A 247 0.60 7.35 25.49
C LEU A 247 1.93 7.69 26.18
N ALA A 248 2.72 8.61 25.61
CA ALA A 248 4.00 9.08 26.18
C ALA A 248 3.83 9.80 27.52
N ALA A 249 2.67 10.45 27.77
CA ALA A 249 2.37 11.05 29.07
C ALA A 249 2.22 9.98 30.17
N ARG A 250 1.79 8.75 29.82
CA ARG A 250 1.62 7.63 30.76
C ARG A 250 2.88 6.77 30.88
N GLN A 251 3.53 6.48 29.75
CA GLN A 251 4.70 5.61 29.64
C GLN A 251 5.78 6.29 28.78
N PRO A 252 6.51 7.28 29.34
CA PRO A 252 7.44 8.12 28.58
C PRO A 252 8.57 7.32 27.90
N ASP A 253 9.15 6.36 28.62
CA ASP A 253 10.31 5.61 28.11
C ASP A 253 9.95 4.67 26.95
N VAL A 254 8.67 4.25 26.87
CA VAL A 254 8.15 3.39 25.78
C VAL A 254 7.72 4.22 24.57
N PHE A 255 6.96 5.30 24.76
CA PHE A 255 6.27 5.96 23.65
C PHE A 255 6.85 7.32 23.21
N ARG A 256 7.88 7.86 23.89
CA ARG A 256 8.59 9.05 23.38
C ARG A 256 9.33 8.80 22.07
N PRO A 257 10.01 7.64 21.88
CA PRO A 257 10.62 7.33 20.58
C PRO A 257 9.61 7.25 19.45
N GLU A 258 8.46 6.59 19.69
CA GLU A 258 7.38 6.47 18.71
C GLU A 258 6.75 7.84 18.40
N LEU A 259 6.59 8.69 19.42
CA LEU A 259 6.15 10.08 19.22
C LEU A 259 7.16 10.86 18.37
N ALA A 260 8.45 10.70 18.63
CA ALA A 260 9.48 11.37 17.82
C ALA A 260 9.45 10.94 16.36
N THR A 261 9.27 9.63 16.10
CA THR A 261 9.09 9.10 14.74
C THR A 261 7.81 9.66 14.06
N ALA A 262 6.72 9.76 14.83
CA ALA A 262 5.48 10.32 14.32
C ALA A 262 5.59 11.81 13.97
N LEU A 263 6.29 12.57 14.80
CA LEU A 263 6.56 13.98 14.55
C LEU A 263 7.50 14.17 13.34
N ASP A 264 8.51 13.31 13.20
CA ASP A 264 9.40 13.31 12.04
C ASP A 264 8.63 13.09 10.73
N GLY A 265 7.75 12.08 10.69
CA GLY A 265 6.84 11.84 9.56
C GLY A 265 5.92 13.02 9.26
N LEU A 266 5.30 13.60 10.30
CA LEU A 266 4.44 14.79 10.15
C LEU A 266 5.21 15.99 9.58
N ALA A 267 6.43 16.25 10.07
CA ALA A 267 7.27 17.32 9.54
C ALA A 267 7.58 17.12 8.06
N GLY A 268 7.92 15.89 7.66
CA GLY A 268 8.16 15.55 6.25
C GLY A 268 6.92 15.72 5.35
N HIS A 269 5.72 15.44 5.85
CA HIS A 269 4.48 15.69 5.09
C HIS A 269 4.16 17.19 4.97
N LEU A 270 4.40 17.98 6.02
CA LEU A 270 4.24 19.44 6.01
C LEU A 270 5.21 20.11 5.04
N ASP A 271 6.48 19.69 5.02
CA ASP A 271 7.48 20.20 4.09
C ASP A 271 7.09 19.92 2.63
N LYS A 272 6.64 18.71 2.32
CA LYS A 272 6.16 18.34 0.98
C LYS A 272 4.91 19.11 0.56
N ALA A 273 4.06 19.48 1.52
CA ALA A 273 2.87 20.32 1.28
C ALA A 273 3.21 21.82 1.14
N GLY A 274 4.48 22.23 1.30
CA GLY A 274 4.92 23.61 1.21
C GLY A 274 4.77 24.43 2.50
N ASP A 275 4.35 23.82 3.61
CA ASP A 275 4.29 24.46 4.94
C ASP A 275 5.57 24.18 5.75
N ALA A 276 6.72 24.61 5.20
CA ALA A 276 8.02 24.43 5.83
C ALA A 276 8.10 25.07 7.22
N GLY A 277 7.34 26.15 7.48
CA GLY A 277 7.29 26.80 8.78
C GLY A 277 6.61 25.95 9.86
N ALA A 278 5.55 25.20 9.51
CA ALA A 278 4.95 24.22 10.43
C ALA A 278 5.84 22.98 10.54
N GLY A 279 6.43 22.53 9.43
CA GLY A 279 7.39 21.43 9.38
C GLY A 279 8.56 21.64 10.33
N LEU A 280 9.17 22.83 10.29
CA LEU A 280 10.29 23.21 11.16
C LEU A 280 9.95 23.08 12.66
N ARG A 281 8.82 23.62 13.11
CA ARG A 281 8.41 23.53 14.51
C ARG A 281 8.23 22.09 14.99
N VAL A 282 7.69 21.25 14.12
CA VAL A 282 7.46 19.83 14.43
C VAL A 282 8.78 19.05 14.41
N ALA A 283 9.68 19.34 13.48
CA ALA A 283 11.01 18.74 13.41
C ALA A 283 11.88 19.11 14.62
N GLU A 284 11.81 20.35 15.10
CA GLU A 284 12.49 20.78 16.34
C GLU A 284 12.01 19.99 17.58
N GLU A 285 10.68 19.75 17.69
CA GLU A 285 10.11 18.90 18.76
C GLU A 285 10.61 17.46 18.64
N ALA A 286 10.64 16.90 17.43
CA ALA A 286 11.16 15.55 17.18
C ALA A 286 12.63 15.41 17.59
N VAL A 287 13.47 16.33 17.16
CA VAL A 287 14.90 16.34 17.51
C VAL A 287 15.12 16.47 19.03
N ALA A 288 14.34 17.31 19.71
CA ALA A 288 14.44 17.45 21.18
C ALA A 288 14.14 16.10 21.89
N LEU A 289 13.08 15.40 21.50
CA LEU A 289 12.72 14.09 22.05
C LEU A 289 13.76 13.02 21.71
N CYS A 290 14.29 13.01 20.48
CA CYS A 290 15.35 12.10 20.07
C CYS A 290 16.65 12.34 20.84
N ARG A 291 17.05 13.60 21.10
CA ARG A 291 18.23 13.93 21.90
C ARG A 291 18.10 13.44 23.36
N GLU A 292 16.93 13.63 23.98
CA GLU A 292 16.67 13.09 25.32
C GLU A 292 16.79 11.57 25.36
N SER A 293 16.26 10.90 24.33
CA SER A 293 16.28 9.44 24.21
C SER A 293 17.68 8.90 23.95
N ALA A 294 18.43 9.56 23.04
CA ALA A 294 19.80 9.20 22.70
C ALA A 294 20.79 9.45 23.87
N ALA A 295 20.53 10.43 24.74
CA ALA A 295 21.33 10.64 25.96
C ALA A 295 21.24 9.47 26.93
N ARG A 296 20.10 8.74 26.96
CA ARG A 296 19.90 7.58 27.85
C ARG A 296 20.40 6.27 27.22
N HIS A 297 20.17 6.10 25.90
CA HIS A 297 20.46 4.88 25.16
C HIS A 297 21.17 5.21 23.83
N PRO A 298 22.45 5.63 23.84
CA PRO A 298 23.13 6.18 22.67
C PRO A 298 23.14 5.23 21.47
N ALA A 299 23.62 3.99 21.65
CA ALA A 299 23.76 3.04 20.55
C ALA A 299 22.43 2.72 19.83
N ALA A 300 21.34 2.52 20.59
CA ALA A 300 20.03 2.16 20.04
C ALA A 300 19.26 3.35 19.46
N ARG A 301 19.55 4.60 19.86
CA ARG A 301 18.72 5.77 19.54
C ARG A 301 19.39 6.82 18.65
N ARG A 302 20.69 6.70 18.38
CA ARG A 302 21.41 7.59 17.43
C ARG A 302 20.85 7.56 16.02
N PRO A 303 20.46 6.41 15.43
CA PRO A 303 19.86 6.41 14.10
C PRO A 303 18.57 7.24 14.02
N GLY A 304 17.68 7.12 15.02
CA GLY A 304 16.46 7.93 15.08
C GLY A 304 16.75 9.42 15.26
N LEU A 305 17.79 9.80 16.03
CA LEU A 305 18.23 11.19 16.13
C LEU A 305 18.77 11.69 14.78
N ALA A 306 19.57 10.88 14.07
CA ALA A 306 20.09 11.25 12.76
C ALA A 306 18.96 11.44 11.73
N ALA A 307 17.92 10.59 11.74
CA ALA A 307 16.74 10.75 10.89
C ALA A 307 16.01 12.07 11.19
N ALA A 308 15.74 12.37 12.46
CA ALA A 308 15.08 13.63 12.86
C ALA A 308 15.93 14.87 12.49
N LEU A 309 17.26 14.79 12.62
CA LEU A 309 18.17 15.85 12.19
C LEU A 309 18.16 16.08 10.68
N ARG A 310 18.02 15.02 9.87
CA ARG A 310 17.84 15.13 8.40
C ARG A 310 16.55 15.88 8.06
N THR A 311 15.47 15.57 8.74
CA THR A 311 14.17 16.26 8.51
C THR A 311 14.28 17.71 8.97
N LEU A 312 14.91 17.98 10.10
CA LEU A 312 15.16 19.36 10.57
C LEU A 312 15.98 20.17 9.54
N ALA A 313 17.05 19.57 9.00
CA ALA A 313 17.87 20.22 7.98
C ALA A 313 17.05 20.58 6.72
N ARG A 314 16.17 19.67 6.28
CA ARG A 314 15.28 19.91 5.14
C ARG A 314 14.29 21.04 5.41
N SER A 315 13.64 21.03 6.57
CA SER A 315 12.68 22.09 6.97
C SER A 315 13.36 23.46 7.09
N LEU A 316 14.59 23.51 7.63
CA LEU A 316 15.40 24.74 7.71
C LEU A 316 15.72 25.27 6.30
N ALA A 317 16.18 24.44 5.38
CA ALA A 317 16.44 24.83 4.00
C ALA A 317 15.18 25.38 3.29
N GLY A 318 14.00 24.83 3.63
CA GLY A 318 12.71 25.29 3.08
C GLY A 318 12.18 26.61 3.65
N THR A 319 12.67 27.05 4.84
CA THR A 319 12.15 28.25 5.52
C THR A 319 12.98 29.52 5.30
N GLY A 320 14.22 29.44 4.80
CA GLY A 320 15.01 30.65 4.65
C GLY A 320 16.45 30.45 4.22
N ASP A 321 17.43 30.56 5.12
CA ASP A 321 18.83 30.47 4.78
C ASP A 321 19.30 29.00 4.71
N PRO A 322 19.78 28.53 3.53
CA PRO A 322 20.35 27.20 3.41
C PRO A 322 21.52 26.92 4.37
N GLN A 323 22.20 27.95 4.88
CA GLN A 323 23.28 27.78 5.85
C GLN A 323 22.83 27.17 7.18
N ASP A 324 21.59 27.46 7.61
CA ASP A 324 21.05 26.92 8.86
C ASP A 324 20.82 25.41 8.80
N ALA A 325 20.70 24.84 7.60
CA ALA A 325 20.56 23.39 7.40
C ALA A 325 21.87 22.60 7.60
N LEU A 326 23.03 23.26 7.46
CA LEU A 326 24.34 22.56 7.51
C LEU A 326 24.68 21.96 8.87
N PRO A 327 24.48 22.65 10.03
CA PRO A 327 24.79 22.08 11.33
C PRO A 327 24.04 20.76 11.63
N PRO A 328 22.70 20.67 11.50
CA PRO A 328 22.00 19.42 11.76
C PRO A 328 22.34 18.34 10.72
N ALA A 329 22.57 18.67 9.44
CA ALA A 329 22.99 17.69 8.45
C ALA A 329 24.37 17.09 8.78
N ARG A 330 25.34 17.90 9.21
CA ARG A 330 26.66 17.42 9.65
C ARG A 330 26.57 16.60 10.91
N GLU A 331 25.74 16.98 11.89
CA GLU A 331 25.51 16.23 13.12
C GLU A 331 24.93 14.84 12.79
N ALA A 332 23.97 14.73 11.87
CA ALA A 332 23.39 13.45 11.44
C ALA A 332 24.46 12.50 10.85
N VAL A 333 25.29 12.98 9.93
CA VAL A 333 26.38 12.20 9.37
C VAL A 333 27.41 11.79 10.44
N GLY A 334 27.76 12.68 11.36
CA GLY A 334 28.69 12.38 12.46
C GLY A 334 28.18 11.26 13.36
N LEU A 335 26.91 11.30 13.75
CA LEU A 335 26.27 10.28 14.57
C LEU A 335 26.26 8.90 13.94
N LEU A 336 26.03 8.82 12.61
CA LEU A 336 25.94 7.55 11.89
C LEU A 336 27.32 6.96 11.62
N ARG A 337 28.35 7.78 11.34
CA ARG A 337 29.73 7.30 11.16
C ARG A 337 30.28 6.57 12.40
N GLU A 338 29.82 6.95 13.60
CA GLU A 338 30.22 6.29 14.84
C GLU A 338 29.57 4.91 15.05
N GLN A 339 28.61 4.48 14.22
CA GLN A 339 27.81 3.27 14.45
C GLN A 339 28.21 2.05 13.60
N GLY A 340 29.13 2.21 12.64
CA GLY A 340 29.64 1.11 11.80
C GLY A 340 28.62 0.63 10.77
N ASP A 341 28.74 -0.66 10.35
CA ASP A 341 28.12 -1.17 9.14
C ASP A 341 26.59 -1.33 9.21
N ALA A 342 26.02 -1.38 10.42
CA ALA A 342 24.57 -1.57 10.61
C ALA A 342 23.70 -0.43 10.08
N VAL A 343 24.28 0.75 9.82
CA VAL A 343 23.54 1.97 9.43
C VAL A 343 24.09 2.59 8.12
N LEU A 344 24.73 1.80 7.26
CA LEU A 344 25.37 2.30 6.02
C LEU A 344 24.35 2.94 5.07
N ALA A 345 23.13 2.42 4.99
CA ALA A 345 22.09 3.01 4.15
C ALA A 345 21.68 4.40 4.69
N ASP A 346 21.45 4.53 5.99
CA ASP A 346 21.13 5.82 6.62
C ASP A 346 22.26 6.84 6.49
N LEU A 347 23.51 6.36 6.58
CA LEU A 347 24.70 7.19 6.37
C LEU A 347 24.78 7.69 4.95
N ALA A 348 24.55 6.82 3.94
CA ALA A 348 24.58 7.19 2.53
C ALA A 348 23.51 8.25 2.21
N ASP A 349 22.26 8.05 2.68
CA ASP A 349 21.17 9.03 2.55
C ASP A 349 21.51 10.36 3.24
N SER A 350 22.14 10.32 4.41
CA SER A 350 22.53 11.54 5.15
C SER A 350 23.66 12.30 4.46
N LEU A 351 24.61 11.59 3.86
CA LEU A 351 25.68 12.19 3.06
C LEU A 351 25.14 12.82 1.77
N GLN A 352 24.20 12.16 1.08
CA GLN A 352 23.55 12.71 -0.09
C GLN A 352 22.81 14.01 0.25
N MET A 353 22.06 14.03 1.35
CA MET A 353 21.39 15.24 1.82
C MET A 353 22.40 16.33 2.22
N LEU A 354 23.47 15.98 2.93
CA LEU A 354 24.53 16.92 3.28
C LEU A 354 25.15 17.55 2.02
N GLY A 355 25.46 16.72 1.00
CA GLY A 355 25.97 17.19 -0.29
C GLY A 355 25.02 18.21 -0.93
N THR A 356 23.72 17.94 -0.93
CA THR A 356 22.69 18.86 -1.44
C THR A 356 22.70 20.20 -0.69
N HIS A 357 22.77 20.18 0.64
CA HIS A 357 22.81 21.43 1.41
C HIS A 357 24.14 22.19 1.25
N VAL A 358 25.27 21.50 1.12
CA VAL A 358 26.57 22.09 0.84
C VAL A 358 26.58 22.75 -0.54
N GLU A 359 26.00 22.08 -1.56
CA GLU A 359 25.85 22.63 -2.93
C GLU A 359 24.96 23.88 -2.95
N LEU A 360 23.82 23.86 -2.24
CA LEU A 360 22.91 25.01 -2.11
C LEU A 360 23.60 26.23 -1.46
N ASN A 361 24.59 25.97 -0.62
CA ASN A 361 25.43 27.03 -0.01
C ASN A 361 26.61 27.48 -0.87
N GLY A 362 26.72 26.97 -2.11
CA GLY A 362 27.71 27.40 -3.08
C GLY A 362 29.08 26.70 -2.97
N ASP A 363 29.23 25.72 -2.10
CA ASP A 363 30.46 24.91 -1.97
C ASP A 363 30.32 23.64 -2.82
N ALA A 364 30.58 23.78 -4.11
CA ALA A 364 30.48 22.69 -5.08
C ALA A 364 31.53 21.58 -4.83
N GLU A 365 32.75 21.94 -4.41
CA GLU A 365 33.82 20.97 -4.13
C GLU A 365 33.49 20.13 -2.90
N GLY A 366 33.03 20.76 -1.80
CA GLY A 366 32.57 20.05 -0.61
C GLY A 366 31.36 19.16 -0.87
N ALA A 367 30.46 19.55 -1.78
CA ALA A 367 29.33 18.73 -2.21
C ALA A 367 29.79 17.46 -2.97
N VAL A 368 30.78 17.58 -3.87
CA VAL A 368 31.38 16.43 -4.57
C VAL A 368 31.95 15.40 -3.61
N GLU A 369 32.64 15.84 -2.55
CA GLU A 369 33.18 14.91 -1.54
C GLU A 369 32.06 14.11 -0.83
N ALA A 370 31.00 14.80 -0.41
CA ALA A 370 29.86 14.14 0.27
C ALA A 370 29.10 13.18 -0.67
N PHE A 371 28.84 13.59 -1.91
CA PHE A 371 28.16 12.74 -2.88
C PHE A 371 29.01 11.53 -3.29
N ARG A 372 30.33 11.67 -3.43
CA ARG A 372 31.22 10.55 -3.75
C ARG A 372 31.23 9.50 -2.65
N GLU A 373 31.25 9.91 -1.39
CA GLU A 373 31.12 8.99 -0.26
C GLU A 373 29.74 8.30 -0.25
N ALA A 374 28.65 9.03 -0.53
CA ALA A 374 27.32 8.47 -0.63
C ALA A 374 27.21 7.42 -1.76
N VAL A 375 27.75 7.71 -2.95
CA VAL A 375 27.80 6.78 -4.09
C VAL A 375 28.57 5.52 -3.72
N ALA A 376 29.72 5.63 -3.06
CA ALA A 376 30.53 4.48 -2.65
C ALA A 376 29.75 3.55 -1.70
N LEU A 377 28.99 4.12 -0.76
CA LEU A 377 28.16 3.36 0.16
C LEU A 377 26.97 2.71 -0.54
N HIS A 378 26.21 3.44 -1.33
CA HIS A 378 25.09 2.86 -2.11
C HIS A 378 25.56 1.79 -3.08
N ARG A 379 26.74 1.93 -3.69
CA ARG A 379 27.36 0.93 -4.55
C ARG A 379 27.66 -0.35 -3.78
N SER A 380 28.27 -0.26 -2.60
CA SER A 380 28.51 -1.40 -1.72
C SER A 380 27.22 -2.12 -1.32
N LEU A 381 26.20 -1.38 -0.89
CA LEU A 381 24.89 -1.93 -0.52
C LEU A 381 24.19 -2.63 -1.69
N ALA A 382 24.26 -2.06 -2.90
CA ALA A 382 23.66 -2.64 -4.09
C ALA A 382 24.35 -3.92 -4.55
N LEU A 383 25.66 -4.07 -4.31
CA LEU A 383 26.42 -5.31 -4.59
C LEU A 383 26.06 -6.45 -3.62
N GLU A 384 25.69 -6.12 -2.38
CA GLU A 384 25.26 -7.10 -1.38
C GLU A 384 23.83 -7.60 -1.61
N ALA A 385 22.99 -6.85 -2.32
CA ALA A 385 21.61 -7.18 -2.64
C ALA A 385 21.47 -7.58 -4.11
N PRO A 386 21.49 -8.86 -4.47
CA PRO A 386 21.35 -9.25 -5.88
C PRO A 386 19.93 -9.00 -6.37
N GLY A 387 19.78 -8.08 -7.33
CA GLY A 387 18.49 -7.96 -8.03
C GLY A 387 18.16 -6.67 -8.75
N ALA A 388 18.65 -5.53 -8.41
CA ALA A 388 18.59 -4.30 -9.21
C ALA A 388 19.47 -3.21 -8.60
N PRO A 389 20.07 -2.31 -9.37
CA PRO A 389 20.68 -1.12 -8.78
C PRO A 389 19.55 -0.39 -8.05
N ASP A 390 19.73 -0.18 -6.77
CA ASP A 390 18.80 0.57 -5.95
C ASP A 390 18.57 1.94 -6.61
N ALA A 391 17.33 2.42 -6.61
CA ALA A 391 17.02 3.77 -7.06
C ALA A 391 17.89 4.83 -6.35
N ALA A 392 18.31 4.52 -5.12
CA ALA A 392 19.22 5.33 -4.33
C ALA A 392 20.61 5.47 -4.95
N LEU A 393 21.21 4.39 -5.49
CA LEU A 393 22.50 4.46 -6.20
C LEU A 393 22.40 5.35 -7.43
N VAL A 394 21.34 5.20 -8.23
CA VAL A 394 21.12 6.02 -9.43
C VAL A 394 20.93 7.49 -9.05
N SER A 395 20.16 7.78 -8.02
CA SER A 395 19.96 9.13 -7.50
C SER A 395 21.27 9.76 -7.01
N ALA A 396 22.08 9.01 -6.24
CA ALA A 396 23.36 9.48 -5.75
C ALA A 396 24.37 9.73 -6.87
N LEU A 397 24.38 8.89 -7.92
CA LEU A 397 25.19 9.10 -9.12
C LEU A 397 24.77 10.36 -9.88
N ASP A 398 23.46 10.62 -10.04
CA ASP A 398 22.98 11.85 -10.70
C ASP A 398 23.39 13.10 -9.91
N ASP A 399 23.30 13.06 -8.57
CA ASP A 399 23.74 14.17 -7.72
C ASP A 399 25.24 14.39 -7.82
N LEU A 400 26.07 13.34 -7.74
CA LEU A 400 27.53 13.43 -7.87
C LEU A 400 27.94 13.98 -9.24
N THR A 401 27.37 13.41 -10.31
CA THR A 401 27.75 13.80 -11.67
C THR A 401 27.28 15.21 -12.04
N ARG A 402 26.13 15.63 -11.49
CA ARG A 402 25.66 17.02 -11.58
C ARG A 402 26.61 17.98 -10.86
N ALA A 403 27.07 17.62 -9.66
CA ALA A 403 28.04 18.45 -8.93
C ALA A 403 29.38 18.55 -9.66
N LEU A 404 29.93 17.42 -10.17
CA LEU A 404 31.12 17.38 -10.99
C LEU A 404 30.99 18.21 -12.31
N ALA A 405 29.82 18.15 -12.95
CA ALA A 405 29.58 18.96 -14.13
C ALA A 405 29.56 20.45 -13.81
N ARG A 406 29.09 20.88 -12.66
CA ARG A 406 29.11 22.27 -12.20
C ARG A 406 30.53 22.77 -11.90
N THR A 407 31.44 21.90 -11.42
CA THR A 407 32.86 22.22 -11.25
C THR A 407 33.63 22.15 -12.55
N GLY A 408 33.00 21.74 -13.68
CA GLY A 408 33.63 21.59 -15.00
C GLY A 408 34.31 20.24 -15.21
N GLU A 409 34.19 19.30 -14.26
CA GLU A 409 34.86 18.00 -14.27
C GLU A 409 34.04 16.94 -15.02
N HIS A 410 33.51 17.25 -16.22
CA HIS A 410 32.66 16.35 -16.99
C HIS A 410 33.28 14.98 -17.27
N ALA A 411 34.60 14.93 -17.50
CA ALA A 411 35.30 13.67 -17.76
C ALA A 411 35.28 12.77 -16.53
N ALA A 412 35.51 13.35 -15.34
CA ALA A 412 35.43 12.59 -14.08
C ALA A 412 34.00 12.06 -13.80
N ALA A 413 32.97 12.87 -14.12
CA ALA A 413 31.58 12.45 -14.00
C ALA A 413 31.23 11.24 -14.90
N ILE A 414 31.76 11.24 -16.14
CA ILE A 414 31.57 10.11 -17.07
C ILE A 414 32.30 8.86 -16.55
N GLU A 415 33.52 9.03 -16.03
CA GLU A 415 34.32 7.94 -15.47
C GLU A 415 33.60 7.26 -14.28
N GLU A 416 32.97 8.02 -13.39
CA GLU A 416 32.17 7.48 -12.28
C GLU A 416 30.99 6.61 -12.77
N PHE A 417 30.30 7.03 -13.84
CA PHE A 417 29.28 6.19 -14.46
C PHE A 417 29.89 4.93 -15.10
N ASP A 418 30.97 5.09 -15.88
CA ASP A 418 31.63 4.00 -16.59
C ASP A 418 32.13 2.93 -15.62
N ASP A 419 32.71 3.32 -14.50
CA ASP A 419 33.20 2.41 -13.48
C ASP A 419 32.02 1.69 -12.78
N THR A 420 30.92 2.42 -12.51
CA THR A 420 29.72 1.78 -11.95
C THR A 420 29.09 0.78 -12.93
N VAL A 421 28.96 1.14 -14.21
CA VAL A 421 28.44 0.22 -15.24
C VAL A 421 29.30 -1.05 -15.35
N LYS A 422 30.64 -0.91 -15.34
CA LYS A 422 31.58 -2.06 -15.37
C LYS A 422 31.43 -2.95 -14.15
N GLU A 423 31.34 -2.36 -12.96
CA GLU A 423 31.22 -3.10 -11.70
C GLU A 423 29.91 -3.90 -11.66
N PHE A 424 28.80 -3.34 -12.17
CA PHE A 424 27.51 -4.00 -12.23
C PHE A 424 27.26 -4.82 -13.50
N ALA A 425 28.23 -4.96 -14.39
CA ALA A 425 28.09 -5.75 -15.62
C ALA A 425 27.73 -7.23 -15.34
N GLY A 426 28.14 -7.77 -14.19
CA GLY A 426 27.80 -9.12 -13.72
C GLY A 426 26.48 -9.25 -12.97
N ALA A 427 25.84 -8.15 -12.59
CA ALA A 427 24.60 -8.15 -11.77
C ALA A 427 23.31 -8.45 -12.57
N GLY A 428 23.44 -8.53 -13.91
CA GLY A 428 22.34 -8.88 -14.81
C GLY A 428 22.05 -7.81 -15.87
N PRO A 429 21.38 -8.21 -16.97
CA PRO A 429 21.15 -7.33 -18.11
C PRO A 429 20.25 -6.12 -17.80
N ALA A 430 19.28 -6.29 -16.89
CA ALA A 430 18.37 -5.19 -16.52
C ALA A 430 19.11 -4.07 -15.77
N THR A 431 20.02 -4.44 -14.87
CA THR A 431 20.87 -3.50 -14.12
C THR A 431 21.81 -2.73 -15.03
N ALA A 432 22.53 -3.45 -15.90
CA ALA A 432 23.45 -2.85 -16.86
C ALA A 432 22.71 -1.87 -17.79
N ARG A 433 21.52 -2.26 -18.27
CA ARG A 433 20.67 -1.42 -19.11
C ARG A 433 20.25 -0.13 -18.39
N ARG A 434 19.75 -0.21 -17.15
CA ARG A 434 19.33 0.96 -16.38
C ARG A 434 20.47 1.95 -16.18
N LEU A 435 21.63 1.47 -15.72
CA LEU A 435 22.82 2.32 -15.55
C LEU A 435 23.32 2.89 -16.87
N GLY A 436 23.29 2.11 -17.96
CA GLY A 436 23.66 2.56 -19.30
C GLY A 436 22.75 3.69 -19.79
N VAL A 437 21.44 3.58 -19.61
CA VAL A 437 20.48 4.64 -19.99
C VAL A 437 20.71 5.91 -19.18
N GLU A 438 20.93 5.82 -17.85
CA GLU A 438 21.20 7.01 -17.02
C GLU A 438 22.53 7.68 -17.41
N ARG A 439 23.57 6.88 -17.69
CA ARG A 439 24.83 7.40 -18.22
C ARG A 439 24.62 8.16 -19.52
N SER A 440 23.95 7.55 -20.48
CA SER A 440 23.71 8.17 -21.79
C SER A 440 22.84 9.43 -21.69
N ALA A 441 21.82 9.41 -20.78
CA ALA A 441 21.02 10.59 -20.45
C ALA A 441 21.87 11.72 -19.82
N PHE A 442 22.89 11.38 -19.02
CA PHE A 442 23.85 12.34 -18.51
C PHE A 442 24.70 12.93 -19.62
N LEU A 443 25.19 12.14 -20.60
CA LEU A 443 25.98 12.60 -21.73
C LEU A 443 25.26 13.68 -22.54
N LEU A 444 23.92 13.61 -22.65
CA LEU A 444 23.13 14.64 -23.34
C LEU A 444 23.24 16.04 -22.69
N ARG A 445 23.55 16.10 -21.42
CA ARG A 445 23.66 17.33 -20.61
C ARG A 445 25.11 17.88 -20.60
N CYS A 446 26.08 17.11 -21.12
CA CYS A 446 27.49 17.51 -21.19
C CYS A 446 27.77 18.40 -22.39
N PRO A 447 28.90 19.17 -22.40
CA PRO A 447 29.33 19.88 -23.59
C PRO A 447 29.79 18.94 -24.71
N ALA A 448 29.86 19.45 -25.96
CA ALA A 448 30.39 18.67 -27.08
C ALA A 448 31.78 18.08 -26.75
N PRO A 449 32.11 16.85 -27.21
CA PRO A 449 31.38 16.03 -28.19
C PRO A 449 30.38 15.02 -27.58
N TRP A 450 30.26 14.90 -26.25
CA TRP A 450 29.54 13.83 -25.56
C TRP A 450 28.04 13.67 -25.90
N PRO A 451 27.26 14.76 -26.16
CA PRO A 451 25.84 14.59 -26.49
C PRO A 451 25.59 13.70 -27.70
N ALA A 452 26.41 13.77 -28.73
CA ALA A 452 26.26 12.91 -29.91
C ALA A 452 26.37 11.42 -29.54
N THR A 453 27.35 11.07 -28.69
CA THR A 453 27.46 9.69 -28.14
C THR A 453 26.24 9.29 -27.32
N GLY A 454 25.74 10.19 -26.47
CA GLY A 454 24.54 9.93 -25.65
C GLY A 454 23.30 9.68 -26.50
N VAL A 455 23.10 10.44 -27.58
CA VAL A 455 21.99 10.23 -28.52
C VAL A 455 22.09 8.86 -29.18
N THR A 456 23.25 8.52 -29.78
CA THR A 456 23.45 7.21 -30.43
C THR A 456 23.24 6.05 -29.47
N GLU A 457 23.77 6.12 -28.25
CA GLU A 457 23.58 5.05 -27.24
C GLU A 457 22.12 4.87 -26.85
N LEU A 458 21.37 5.96 -26.59
CA LEU A 458 19.96 5.89 -26.23
C LEU A 458 19.10 5.35 -27.37
N VAL A 459 19.38 5.72 -28.61
CA VAL A 459 18.70 5.19 -29.79
C VAL A 459 18.93 3.69 -29.90
N ASN A 460 20.18 3.23 -29.75
CA ASN A 460 20.50 1.80 -29.78
C ASN A 460 19.80 1.01 -28.65
N TRP A 461 19.76 1.56 -27.43
CA TRP A 461 19.02 0.92 -26.32
C TRP A 461 17.53 0.77 -26.63
N LEU A 462 16.91 1.77 -27.27
CA LEU A 462 15.50 1.75 -27.62
C LEU A 462 15.19 0.81 -28.79
N ASP A 463 16.10 0.68 -29.77
CA ASP A 463 15.97 -0.26 -30.89
C ASP A 463 16.09 -1.71 -30.42
N GLU A 464 17.06 -2.02 -29.55
CA GLU A 464 17.17 -3.35 -28.92
C GLU A 464 15.93 -3.76 -28.12
N ASP A 465 15.27 -2.80 -27.47
CA ASP A 465 14.01 -3.06 -26.73
C ASP A 465 12.84 -3.39 -27.66
N ALA A 466 12.74 -2.68 -28.78
CA ALA A 466 11.71 -2.93 -29.77
C ALA A 466 11.82 -4.35 -30.38
N GLU A 467 13.05 -4.85 -30.57
CA GLU A 467 13.29 -6.21 -31.06
C GLU A 467 12.93 -7.29 -30.03
N ARG A 468 13.03 -7.00 -28.74
CA ARG A 468 12.76 -7.98 -27.66
C ARG A 468 11.29 -8.22 -27.37
N THR A 469 10.36 -7.51 -28.02
CA THR A 469 8.90 -7.58 -27.79
C THR A 469 8.48 -7.45 -26.31
N VAL A 470 9.34 -6.89 -25.48
CA VAL A 470 9.03 -6.56 -24.10
C VAL A 470 8.31 -5.21 -24.12
N GLY A 471 7.14 -5.15 -23.50
CA GLY A 471 6.41 -3.87 -23.35
C GLY A 471 7.35 -2.82 -22.75
N ALA A 472 7.14 -1.56 -23.12
CA ALA A 472 7.93 -0.46 -22.57
C ALA A 472 7.91 -0.50 -21.05
N ASP A 473 9.05 -0.34 -20.40
CA ASP A 473 9.24 -0.26 -18.97
C ASP A 473 9.71 1.14 -18.53
N THR A 474 9.91 1.35 -17.24
CA THR A 474 10.34 2.64 -16.70
C THR A 474 11.70 3.09 -17.25
N VAL A 475 12.58 2.17 -17.63
CA VAL A 475 13.89 2.49 -18.24
C VAL A 475 13.72 2.96 -19.66
N THR A 476 12.83 2.32 -20.45
CA THR A 476 12.43 2.77 -21.79
C THR A 476 11.85 4.19 -21.74
N VAL A 477 10.93 4.47 -20.80
CA VAL A 477 10.36 5.82 -20.61
C VAL A 477 11.44 6.84 -20.30
N ARG A 478 12.36 6.49 -19.43
CA ARG A 478 13.49 7.35 -19.06
C ARG A 478 14.38 7.70 -20.25
N ALA A 479 14.71 6.72 -21.11
CA ALA A 479 15.46 6.92 -22.33
C ALA A 479 14.75 7.88 -23.30
N ARG A 480 13.46 7.67 -23.52
CA ARG A 480 12.61 8.52 -24.37
C ARG A 480 12.51 9.94 -23.83
N GLN A 481 12.31 10.10 -22.51
CA GLN A 481 12.29 11.41 -21.85
C GLN A 481 13.61 12.16 -22.04
N ALA A 482 14.75 11.47 -21.90
CA ALA A 482 16.06 12.08 -22.08
C ALA A 482 16.27 12.60 -23.51
N LEU A 483 15.88 11.82 -24.53
CA LEU A 483 15.98 12.25 -25.94
C LEU A 483 15.05 13.42 -26.23
N ARG A 484 13.83 13.46 -25.73
CA ARG A 484 12.92 14.62 -25.90
C ARG A 484 13.45 15.87 -25.22
N ALA A 485 14.03 15.72 -24.02
CA ALA A 485 14.57 16.84 -23.26
C ALA A 485 15.89 17.43 -23.85
N TYR A 486 16.56 16.70 -24.71
CA TYR A 486 17.83 17.14 -25.32
C TYR A 486 17.69 18.40 -26.18
N GLY A 487 16.52 18.61 -26.80
CA GLY A 487 16.18 19.83 -27.51
C GLY A 487 16.69 19.92 -28.96
N ASP A 488 17.75 19.20 -29.36
CA ASP A 488 18.16 19.04 -30.74
C ASP A 488 17.51 17.82 -31.40
N ILE A 489 16.22 17.97 -31.68
CA ILE A 489 15.39 16.90 -32.28
C ILE A 489 15.97 16.48 -33.64
N ALA A 490 16.59 17.40 -34.41
CA ALA A 490 17.16 17.09 -35.71
C ALA A 490 18.35 16.12 -35.57
N ALA A 491 19.20 16.31 -34.56
CA ALA A 491 20.29 15.38 -34.27
C ALA A 491 19.77 14.00 -33.85
N VAL A 492 18.70 13.95 -33.09
CA VAL A 492 18.06 12.67 -32.69
C VAL A 492 17.44 11.95 -33.89
N HIS A 493 16.75 12.67 -34.79
CA HIS A 493 16.22 12.12 -36.02
C HIS A 493 17.31 11.51 -36.89
N THR A 494 18.41 12.28 -37.09
CA THR A 494 19.54 11.78 -37.88
C THR A 494 20.15 10.52 -37.28
N ALA A 495 20.36 10.50 -35.96
CA ALA A 495 20.87 9.30 -35.29
C ALA A 495 19.88 8.11 -35.37
N TRP A 496 18.57 8.37 -35.30
CA TRP A 496 17.57 7.33 -35.47
C TRP A 496 17.61 6.71 -36.87
N GLU A 497 17.68 7.54 -37.91
CA GLU A 497 17.75 7.07 -39.29
C GLU A 497 19.08 6.35 -39.60
N ASP A 498 20.18 6.76 -38.95
CA ASP A 498 21.52 6.19 -39.21
C ASP A 498 21.72 4.85 -38.45
N GLU A 499 21.14 4.71 -37.26
CA GLU A 499 21.41 3.56 -36.34
C GLU A 499 20.30 2.50 -36.40
N THR A 500 19.07 2.83 -36.85
CA THR A 500 17.95 1.91 -36.85
C THR A 500 17.31 1.70 -38.20
N PHE A 501 16.53 0.61 -38.36
CA PHE A 501 15.74 0.36 -39.58
C PHE A 501 14.27 0.71 -39.39
N THR A 502 13.90 1.27 -38.23
CA THR A 502 12.52 1.64 -37.89
C THR A 502 12.25 3.11 -38.24
N PRO A 503 11.02 3.49 -38.60
CA PRO A 503 10.67 4.90 -38.81
C PRO A 503 10.83 5.67 -37.49
N VAL A 504 11.11 6.97 -37.61
CA VAL A 504 11.15 7.86 -36.43
C VAL A 504 9.80 7.76 -35.69
N PRO A 505 9.80 7.42 -34.41
CA PRO A 505 8.56 7.19 -33.68
C PRO A 505 7.85 8.48 -33.28
N ASP A 506 6.51 8.45 -33.29
CA ASP A 506 5.66 9.61 -32.99
C ASP A 506 5.89 10.18 -31.58
N TRP A 507 6.27 9.34 -30.60
CA TRP A 507 6.57 9.80 -29.24
C TRP A 507 7.75 10.79 -29.17
N LEU A 508 8.64 10.79 -30.16
CA LEU A 508 9.76 11.73 -30.19
C LEU A 508 9.28 13.17 -30.44
N ALA A 509 8.20 13.34 -31.19
CA ALA A 509 7.60 14.63 -31.48
C ALA A 509 6.73 15.19 -30.35
N LEU A 510 6.45 14.37 -29.30
CA LEU A 510 5.62 14.79 -28.17
C LEU A 510 6.20 16.00 -27.44
N SER A 511 5.40 17.05 -27.32
CA SER A 511 5.77 18.19 -26.50
C SER A 511 5.72 17.83 -25.01
N PRO A 512 6.66 18.31 -24.17
CA PRO A 512 6.58 18.14 -22.73
C PRO A 512 5.26 18.66 -22.16
N GLY A 513 4.76 19.78 -22.68
CA GLY A 513 3.49 20.38 -22.25
C GLY A 513 2.28 19.49 -22.50
N THR A 514 2.22 18.77 -23.64
CA THR A 514 1.13 17.80 -23.90
C THR A 514 1.19 16.61 -22.92
N LEU A 515 2.40 16.11 -22.65
CA LEU A 515 2.59 14.99 -21.73
C LEU A 515 2.17 15.35 -20.32
N ASP A 516 2.58 16.51 -19.81
CA ASP A 516 2.21 17.04 -18.51
C ASP A 516 0.69 17.26 -18.41
N LEU A 517 0.09 17.79 -19.46
CA LEU A 517 -1.34 18.09 -19.52
C LEU A 517 -2.18 16.81 -19.55
N VAL A 518 -1.80 15.81 -20.35
CA VAL A 518 -2.48 14.50 -20.38
C VAL A 518 -2.30 13.77 -19.03
N GLY A 519 -1.10 13.85 -18.44
CA GLY A 519 -0.84 13.34 -17.10
C GLY A 519 -1.73 14.00 -16.05
N ALA A 520 -1.84 15.31 -16.02
CA ALA A 520 -2.71 16.03 -15.10
C ALA A 520 -4.19 15.66 -15.27
N TRP A 521 -4.62 15.43 -16.52
CA TRP A 521 -5.96 14.92 -16.79
C TRP A 521 -6.18 13.51 -16.24
N MET A 522 -5.22 12.60 -16.43
CA MET A 522 -5.29 11.22 -15.95
C MET A 522 -5.34 11.12 -14.42
N PHE A 523 -4.63 12.01 -13.74
CA PHE A 523 -4.54 12.05 -12.27
C PHE A 523 -5.48 13.07 -11.63
N ALA A 524 -6.51 13.52 -12.34
CA ALA A 524 -7.55 14.36 -11.74
C ALA A 524 -8.22 13.64 -10.55
N PRO A 525 -8.47 14.33 -9.42
CA PRO A 525 -8.86 13.70 -8.17
C PRO A 525 -10.25 13.03 -8.20
N ASN A 526 -11.12 13.44 -9.12
CA ASN A 526 -12.46 12.88 -9.32
C ASN A 526 -12.98 13.17 -10.73
N TRP A 527 -14.05 12.50 -11.14
CA TRP A 527 -14.62 12.64 -12.48
C TRP A 527 -15.18 14.04 -12.79
N PRO A 528 -15.83 14.78 -11.88
CA PRO A 528 -16.18 16.18 -12.12
C PRO A 528 -14.98 17.06 -12.47
N ARG A 529 -13.88 16.94 -11.73
CA ARG A 529 -12.66 17.69 -12.00
C ARG A 529 -11.99 17.27 -13.30
N SER A 530 -11.97 15.95 -13.60
CA SER A 530 -11.47 15.43 -14.88
C SER A 530 -12.29 16.00 -16.06
N ARG A 531 -13.61 16.09 -15.94
CA ARG A 531 -14.50 16.69 -16.95
C ARG A 531 -14.22 18.17 -17.15
N ASP A 532 -14.09 18.93 -16.05
CA ASP A 532 -13.83 20.36 -16.10
C ASP A 532 -12.46 20.61 -16.73
N PHE A 533 -11.44 19.82 -16.36
CA PHE A 533 -10.11 19.86 -16.94
C PHE A 533 -10.12 19.55 -18.46
N TRP A 534 -10.87 18.52 -18.89
CA TRP A 534 -11.10 18.26 -20.30
C TRP A 534 -11.69 19.48 -21.00
N SER A 535 -12.70 20.13 -20.41
CA SER A 535 -13.41 21.25 -21.01
C SER A 535 -12.51 22.48 -21.18
N GLU A 536 -11.55 22.69 -20.28
CA GLU A 536 -10.55 23.75 -20.36
C GLU A 536 -9.50 23.49 -21.42
N HIS A 537 -9.14 22.21 -21.66
CA HIS A 537 -8.04 21.80 -22.51
C HIS A 537 -8.49 20.92 -23.71
N ALA A 538 -9.73 21.08 -24.13
CA ALA A 538 -10.38 20.21 -25.13
C ALA A 538 -9.63 20.14 -26.48
N GLU A 539 -9.00 21.22 -26.92
CA GLU A 539 -8.23 21.28 -28.17
C GLU A 539 -7.00 20.36 -28.08
N THR A 540 -6.24 20.43 -27.01
CA THR A 540 -5.04 19.61 -26.79
C THR A 540 -5.42 18.14 -26.53
N LEU A 541 -6.33 17.88 -25.60
CA LEU A 541 -6.75 16.51 -25.25
C LEU A 541 -7.49 15.80 -26.38
N GLY A 542 -8.16 16.55 -27.27
CA GLY A 542 -8.80 16.04 -28.49
C GLY A 542 -7.83 15.79 -29.64
N GLY A 543 -6.64 16.38 -29.62
CA GLY A 543 -5.63 16.28 -30.67
C GLY A 543 -4.97 14.90 -30.79
N GLU A 544 -4.32 14.60 -31.91
CA GLU A 544 -3.63 13.32 -32.14
C GLU A 544 -2.47 13.12 -31.16
N GLU A 545 -1.75 14.17 -30.80
CA GLU A 545 -0.63 14.13 -29.87
C GLU A 545 -1.03 13.63 -28.47
N ALA A 546 -2.28 13.88 -28.03
CA ALA A 546 -2.77 13.35 -26.76
C ALA A 546 -2.96 11.84 -26.76
N ALA A 547 -3.26 11.22 -27.91
CA ALA A 547 -3.32 9.76 -27.99
C ALA A 547 -1.92 9.16 -27.79
N THR A 548 -0.92 9.71 -28.48
CA THR A 548 0.48 9.30 -28.32
C THR A 548 0.99 9.53 -26.88
N ALA A 549 0.55 10.62 -26.22
CA ALA A 549 0.87 10.88 -24.82
C ALA A 549 0.25 9.85 -23.87
N LEU A 550 -0.98 9.40 -24.13
CA LEU A 550 -1.62 8.31 -23.37
C LEU A 550 -0.87 6.98 -23.54
N ASP A 551 -0.43 6.64 -24.76
CA ASP A 551 0.37 5.44 -25.00
C ASP A 551 1.72 5.50 -24.28
N GLU A 552 2.34 6.68 -24.19
CA GLU A 552 3.58 6.89 -23.43
C GLU A 552 3.35 6.75 -21.91
N LEU A 553 2.24 7.30 -21.39
CA LEU A 553 1.87 7.21 -19.97
C LEU A 553 1.35 5.82 -19.58
N ALA A 554 0.93 5.00 -20.54
CA ALA A 554 0.49 3.61 -20.30
C ALA A 554 1.59 2.72 -19.70
N VAL A 555 2.84 3.12 -19.82
CA VAL A 555 3.98 2.44 -19.19
C VAL A 555 3.99 2.65 -17.68
N LEU A 556 3.56 3.83 -17.23
CA LEU A 556 3.53 4.19 -15.81
C LEU A 556 2.23 3.74 -15.14
N ASP A 557 1.11 3.91 -15.82
CA ASP A 557 -0.22 3.47 -15.38
C ASP A 557 -1.02 2.87 -16.57
N PRO A 558 -0.85 1.56 -16.84
CA PRO A 558 -1.54 0.89 -17.95
C PRO A 558 -3.08 0.94 -17.84
N HIS A 559 -3.60 0.86 -16.60
CA HIS A 559 -5.05 0.86 -16.37
C HIS A 559 -5.64 2.26 -16.52
N GLY A 560 -5.01 3.27 -15.94
CA GLY A 560 -5.41 4.66 -16.06
C GLY A 560 -5.34 5.16 -17.48
N ALA A 561 -4.24 4.91 -18.19
CA ALA A 561 -4.06 5.30 -19.59
C ALA A 561 -5.12 4.65 -20.50
N ARG A 562 -5.35 3.33 -20.37
CA ARG A 562 -6.38 2.63 -21.13
C ARG A 562 -7.79 3.18 -20.87
N ARG A 563 -8.11 3.44 -19.60
CA ARG A 563 -9.39 4.04 -19.21
C ARG A 563 -9.58 5.42 -19.83
N HIS A 564 -8.55 6.27 -19.80
CA HIS A 564 -8.60 7.60 -20.37
C HIS A 564 -8.54 7.61 -21.91
N ALA A 565 -7.90 6.64 -22.54
CA ALA A 565 -7.97 6.44 -23.98
C ALA A 565 -9.41 6.13 -24.45
N LEU A 566 -10.08 5.21 -23.75
CA LEU A 566 -11.50 4.91 -24.02
C LEU A 566 -12.41 6.12 -23.73
N LEU A 567 -12.16 6.83 -22.64
CA LEU A 567 -12.90 8.06 -22.31
C LEU A 567 -12.70 9.15 -23.37
N ARG A 568 -11.47 9.36 -23.82
CA ARG A 568 -11.16 10.30 -24.90
C ARG A 568 -11.94 9.96 -26.17
N GLU A 569 -11.93 8.69 -26.58
CA GLU A 569 -12.70 8.22 -27.73
C GLU A 569 -14.22 8.48 -27.54
N ALA A 570 -14.75 8.14 -26.38
CA ALA A 570 -16.14 8.40 -26.03
C ALA A 570 -16.49 9.89 -26.08
N VAL A 571 -15.63 10.76 -25.59
CA VAL A 571 -15.84 12.23 -25.65
C VAL A 571 -15.82 12.73 -27.08
N LEU A 572 -14.89 12.27 -27.91
CA LEU A 572 -14.80 12.68 -29.32
C LEU A 572 -16.00 12.23 -30.14
N VAL A 573 -16.60 11.06 -29.83
CA VAL A 573 -17.73 10.51 -30.55
C VAL A 573 -19.08 11.03 -30.03
N HIS A 574 -19.23 11.10 -28.70
CA HIS A 574 -20.53 11.34 -28.06
C HIS A 574 -20.61 12.70 -27.34
N GLY A 575 -19.51 13.41 -27.22
CA GLY A 575 -19.39 14.68 -26.49
C GLY A 575 -19.13 14.50 -24.98
N VAL A 576 -18.65 15.56 -24.35
CA VAL A 576 -18.15 15.56 -22.95
C VAL A 576 -19.23 15.07 -21.98
N THR A 577 -20.44 15.63 -22.06
CA THR A 577 -21.53 15.28 -21.13
C THR A 577 -21.89 13.80 -21.20
N ALA A 578 -22.06 13.26 -22.41
CA ALA A 578 -22.49 11.87 -22.57
C ALA A 578 -21.40 10.88 -22.11
N ALA A 579 -20.12 11.23 -22.26
CA ALA A 579 -18.99 10.39 -21.84
C ALA A 579 -18.77 10.42 -20.33
N TYR A 580 -18.89 11.59 -19.69
CA TYR A 580 -18.57 11.77 -18.27
C TYR A 580 -19.76 11.50 -17.33
N ASP A 581 -21.00 11.77 -17.75
CA ASP A 581 -22.17 11.62 -16.88
C ASP A 581 -22.28 10.23 -16.24
N PRO A 582 -22.08 9.11 -16.95
CA PRO A 582 -22.13 7.78 -16.34
C PRO A 582 -21.06 7.58 -15.24
N LEU A 583 -19.85 8.11 -15.47
CA LEU A 583 -18.72 7.98 -14.54
C LEU A 583 -18.97 8.82 -13.27
N ILE A 584 -19.45 10.05 -13.45
CA ILE A 584 -19.80 10.95 -12.35
C ILE A 584 -20.94 10.35 -11.52
N LEU A 585 -21.96 9.81 -12.16
CA LEU A 585 -23.08 9.19 -11.44
C LEU A 585 -22.66 7.93 -10.70
N GLN A 586 -21.75 7.14 -11.25
CA GLN A 586 -21.19 5.97 -10.57
C GLN A 586 -20.36 6.38 -9.33
N GLU A 587 -19.52 7.41 -9.45
CA GLU A 587 -18.74 7.95 -8.33
C GLU A 587 -19.66 8.51 -7.24
N GLN A 588 -20.68 9.30 -7.61
CA GLN A 588 -21.66 9.83 -6.67
C GLN A 588 -22.47 8.72 -5.99
N LEU A 589 -22.79 7.63 -6.72
CA LEU A 589 -23.46 6.48 -6.13
C LEU A 589 -22.58 5.80 -5.08
N ALA A 590 -21.29 5.62 -5.38
CA ALA A 590 -20.34 5.05 -4.43
C ALA A 590 -20.23 5.93 -3.16
N GLN A 591 -20.11 7.24 -3.32
CA GLN A 591 -20.08 8.18 -2.19
C GLN A 591 -21.36 8.14 -1.35
N TRP A 592 -22.50 8.01 -2.00
CA TRP A 592 -23.78 7.86 -1.31
C TRP A 592 -23.85 6.57 -0.48
N LEU A 593 -23.30 5.47 -0.98
CA LEU A 593 -23.22 4.19 -0.25
C LEU A 593 -22.29 4.23 0.96
N GLU A 594 -21.36 5.19 1.00
CA GLU A 594 -20.41 5.41 2.11
C GLU A 594 -20.94 6.38 3.19
N CYS A 595 -22.13 6.98 3.01
CA CYS A 595 -22.72 7.87 4.01
C CYS A 595 -22.84 7.17 5.38
N ALA A 596 -22.45 7.87 6.45
CA ALA A 596 -22.35 7.27 7.79
C ALA A 596 -23.71 6.89 8.40
N ASP A 597 -24.77 7.62 8.02
CA ASP A 597 -26.13 7.36 8.49
C ASP A 597 -27.19 7.77 7.45
N TRP A 598 -28.45 7.44 7.75
CA TRP A 598 -29.59 7.76 6.87
C TRP A 598 -29.90 9.26 6.76
N THR A 599 -29.46 10.09 7.71
CA THR A 599 -29.63 11.53 7.66
C THR A 599 -28.68 12.14 6.62
N GLU A 600 -27.41 11.72 6.66
CA GLU A 600 -26.40 12.12 5.68
C GLU A 600 -26.77 11.58 4.29
N SER A 601 -27.18 10.32 4.20
CA SER A 601 -27.65 9.66 2.97
C SER A 601 -28.81 10.45 2.33
N ARG A 602 -29.78 10.93 3.11
CA ARG A 602 -30.88 11.74 2.63
C ARG A 602 -30.39 13.08 2.07
N ALA A 603 -29.57 13.82 2.83
CA ALA A 603 -29.03 15.09 2.40
C ALA A 603 -28.25 14.93 1.07
N TYR A 604 -27.50 13.86 0.94
CA TYR A 604 -26.74 13.56 -0.27
C TYR A 604 -27.64 13.32 -1.49
N LEU A 605 -28.73 12.54 -1.37
CA LEU A 605 -29.68 12.32 -2.48
C LEU A 605 -30.49 13.60 -2.81
N GLU A 606 -30.78 14.46 -1.84
CA GLU A 606 -31.41 15.77 -2.07
C GLU A 606 -30.49 16.68 -2.90
N GLU A 607 -29.18 16.64 -2.66
CA GLU A 607 -28.18 17.39 -3.43
C GLU A 607 -27.92 16.76 -4.81
N HIS A 608 -28.04 15.42 -4.93
CA HIS A 608 -27.74 14.67 -6.15
C HIS A 608 -28.96 13.90 -6.68
N PRO A 609 -30.07 14.56 -7.04
CA PRO A 609 -31.35 13.90 -7.39
C PRO A 609 -31.27 13.00 -8.64
N ARG A 610 -30.24 13.19 -9.49
CA ARG A 610 -29.99 12.34 -10.66
C ARG A 610 -29.67 10.89 -10.28
N LEU A 611 -29.19 10.62 -9.07
CA LEU A 611 -28.92 9.29 -8.57
C LEU A 611 -30.17 8.42 -8.48
N LEU A 612 -31.35 9.00 -8.28
CA LEU A 612 -32.62 8.26 -8.30
C LEU A 612 -32.90 7.57 -9.64
N ALA A 613 -32.32 8.07 -10.74
CA ALA A 613 -32.45 7.45 -12.06
C ALA A 613 -31.42 6.36 -12.34
N VAL A 614 -30.41 6.20 -11.49
CA VAL A 614 -29.33 5.21 -11.68
C VAL A 614 -29.80 3.83 -11.20
N ARG A 615 -29.51 2.81 -11.99
CA ARG A 615 -29.65 1.42 -11.54
C ARG A 615 -28.38 1.06 -10.76
N PRO A 616 -28.50 0.73 -9.47
CA PRO A 616 -27.34 0.39 -8.66
C PRO A 616 -26.72 -0.95 -9.12
N PRO A 617 -25.42 -1.20 -8.83
CA PRO A 617 -24.77 -2.49 -9.03
C PRO A 617 -25.49 -3.64 -8.30
N GLU A 618 -25.26 -4.88 -8.76
CA GLU A 618 -25.92 -6.08 -8.20
C GLU A 618 -25.53 -6.37 -6.74
N ASP A 619 -24.37 -5.91 -6.31
CA ASP A 619 -23.84 -6.05 -4.94
C ASP A 619 -24.28 -4.94 -3.97
N THR A 620 -25.11 -3.99 -4.44
CA THR A 620 -25.65 -2.91 -3.60
C THR A 620 -26.52 -3.46 -2.48
N PRO A 621 -26.35 -3.01 -1.20
CA PRO A 621 -27.19 -3.46 -0.09
C PRO A 621 -28.68 -3.22 -0.36
N LEU A 622 -29.52 -4.22 -0.08
CA LEU A 622 -30.96 -4.18 -0.37
C LEU A 622 -31.69 -2.96 0.22
N ALA A 623 -31.24 -2.46 1.38
CA ALA A 623 -31.79 -1.24 1.97
C ALA A 623 -31.56 -0.04 1.05
N HIS A 624 -30.37 0.12 0.49
CA HIS A 624 -30.06 1.21 -0.44
C HIS A 624 -30.80 1.07 -1.77
N VAL A 625 -30.93 -0.16 -2.31
CA VAL A 625 -31.77 -0.42 -3.49
C VAL A 625 -33.21 0.03 -3.21
N ALA A 626 -33.77 -0.35 -2.05
CA ALA A 626 -35.10 0.07 -1.64
C ALA A 626 -35.23 1.60 -1.55
N MET A 627 -34.24 2.30 -1.00
CA MET A 627 -34.25 3.76 -0.90
C MET A 627 -34.30 4.44 -2.27
N LEU A 628 -33.52 3.95 -3.26
CA LEU A 628 -33.55 4.48 -4.63
C LEU A 628 -34.89 4.20 -5.33
N ASP A 629 -35.40 2.98 -5.20
CA ASP A 629 -36.62 2.56 -5.91
C ASP A 629 -37.87 3.23 -5.32
N ILE A 630 -38.01 3.28 -4.01
CA ILE A 630 -39.12 3.98 -3.34
C ILE A 630 -38.98 5.48 -3.56
N GLY A 631 -37.75 6.03 -3.44
CA GLY A 631 -37.47 7.44 -3.71
C GLY A 631 -37.82 7.87 -5.13
N ARG A 632 -37.62 6.98 -6.11
CA ARG A 632 -38.00 7.18 -7.51
C ARG A 632 -39.52 7.12 -7.71
N ALA A 633 -40.19 6.17 -7.06
CA ALA A 633 -41.62 5.93 -7.24
C ALA A 633 -42.50 6.89 -6.41
N GLU A 634 -42.15 7.15 -5.17
CA GLU A 634 -43.01 7.85 -4.19
C GLU A 634 -42.35 9.13 -3.62
N GLY A 635 -41.09 9.39 -3.92
CA GLY A 635 -40.29 10.53 -3.45
C GLY A 635 -39.46 10.23 -2.22
N LEU A 636 -38.42 11.04 -1.99
CA LEU A 636 -37.46 10.85 -0.91
C LEU A 636 -38.11 10.85 0.50
N ASP A 637 -39.09 11.70 0.73
CA ASP A 637 -39.81 11.75 2.02
C ASP A 637 -40.47 10.41 2.34
N ALA A 638 -41.02 9.72 1.34
CA ALA A 638 -41.67 8.43 1.52
C ALA A 638 -40.60 7.33 1.83
N ALA A 639 -39.50 7.34 1.11
CA ALA A 639 -38.41 6.39 1.29
C ALA A 639 -37.78 6.54 2.69
N TYR A 640 -37.32 7.74 3.06
CA TYR A 640 -36.63 7.97 4.34
C TYR A 640 -37.54 7.83 5.57
N ARG A 641 -38.84 8.11 5.43
CA ARG A 641 -39.80 7.81 6.49
C ARG A 641 -39.79 6.35 6.92
N LEU A 642 -39.48 5.40 6.02
CA LEU A 642 -39.46 3.99 6.35
C LEU A 642 -38.24 3.57 7.21
N VAL A 643 -37.12 4.30 7.11
CA VAL A 643 -35.94 4.07 7.96
C VAL A 643 -35.99 4.85 9.27
N GLU A 644 -36.73 5.96 9.32
CA GLU A 644 -36.87 6.83 10.50
C GLU A 644 -38.04 6.38 11.42
N ASP A 645 -39.11 5.82 10.85
CA ASP A 645 -40.37 5.48 11.56
C ASP A 645 -40.70 3.99 11.40
N ARG A 646 -40.45 3.22 12.48
CA ARG A 646 -40.72 1.78 12.52
C ARG A 646 -42.19 1.42 12.30
N GLU A 647 -43.14 2.26 12.73
CA GLU A 647 -44.58 2.03 12.51
C GLU A 647 -44.93 2.20 11.01
N ALA A 648 -44.32 3.18 10.37
CA ALA A 648 -44.46 3.38 8.92
C ALA A 648 -43.90 2.19 8.11
N LEU A 649 -42.72 1.68 8.47
CA LEU A 649 -42.14 0.50 7.87
C LEU A 649 -43.02 -0.75 8.09
N GLN A 650 -43.50 -0.96 9.31
CA GLN A 650 -44.43 -2.03 9.63
C GLN A 650 -45.67 -2.00 8.74
N ALA A 651 -46.30 -0.81 8.64
CA ALA A 651 -47.49 -0.63 7.81
C ALA A 651 -47.20 -0.81 6.31
N TYR A 652 -45.99 -0.49 5.86
CA TYR A 652 -45.54 -0.71 4.47
C TYR A 652 -45.44 -2.21 4.17
N VAL A 653 -44.76 -2.98 5.03
CA VAL A 653 -44.61 -4.43 4.89
C VAL A 653 -45.97 -5.15 4.98
N ASP A 654 -46.82 -4.76 5.91
CA ASP A 654 -48.15 -5.38 6.09
C ASP A 654 -49.03 -5.16 4.84
N ARG A 655 -49.02 -3.94 4.26
CA ARG A 655 -49.72 -3.68 2.98
C ARG A 655 -49.16 -4.50 1.82
N ALA A 656 -47.83 -4.62 1.73
CA ALA A 656 -47.17 -5.42 0.69
C ALA A 656 -47.53 -6.92 0.81
N LEU A 657 -47.62 -7.44 2.04
CA LEU A 657 -48.09 -8.82 2.32
C LEU A 657 -49.55 -9.03 1.89
N GLU A 658 -50.43 -8.07 2.22
CA GLU A 658 -51.83 -8.12 1.82
C GLU A 658 -52.04 -8.06 0.31
N ALA A 659 -51.24 -7.23 -0.36
CA ALA A 659 -51.28 -7.05 -1.81
C ALA A 659 -50.59 -8.20 -2.58
N GLY A 660 -49.72 -8.98 -1.92
CA GLY A 660 -48.86 -9.95 -2.58
C GLY A 660 -47.77 -9.29 -3.45
N ASP A 661 -47.36 -8.07 -3.09
CA ASP A 661 -46.35 -7.30 -3.79
C ASP A 661 -44.96 -7.74 -3.36
N GLY A 662 -44.34 -8.60 -4.15
CA GLY A 662 -43.03 -9.15 -3.87
C GLY A 662 -41.90 -8.11 -3.89
N VAL A 663 -42.00 -7.06 -4.75
CA VAL A 663 -41.01 -5.99 -4.85
C VAL A 663 -41.05 -5.13 -3.58
N ALA A 664 -42.22 -4.68 -3.18
CA ALA A 664 -42.40 -3.94 -1.94
C ALA A 664 -41.98 -4.74 -0.70
N LEU A 665 -42.19 -6.06 -0.70
CA LEU A 665 -41.71 -6.93 0.37
C LEU A 665 -40.18 -7.03 0.42
N MET A 666 -39.50 -7.11 -0.71
CA MET A 666 -38.04 -7.08 -0.75
C MET A 666 -37.50 -5.75 -0.26
N HIS A 667 -38.11 -4.63 -0.63
CA HIS A 667 -37.76 -3.30 -0.11
C HIS A 667 -37.90 -3.24 1.40
N GLY A 668 -39.07 -3.60 1.94
CA GLY A 668 -39.33 -3.59 3.38
C GLY A 668 -38.41 -4.54 4.14
N GLY A 669 -38.16 -5.72 3.61
CA GLY A 669 -37.26 -6.72 4.18
C GLY A 669 -35.78 -6.31 4.17
N GLY A 670 -35.35 -5.59 3.13
CA GLY A 670 -34.00 -5.00 3.04
C GLY A 670 -33.78 -3.95 4.14
N ILE A 671 -34.77 -3.11 4.38
CA ILE A 671 -34.74 -2.07 5.43
C ILE A 671 -34.88 -2.69 6.85
N GLU A 672 -35.82 -3.61 7.05
CA GLU A 672 -36.11 -4.24 8.35
C GLU A 672 -35.05 -5.29 8.77
N GLY A 673 -34.37 -5.88 7.82
CA GLY A 673 -33.32 -6.85 8.10
C GLY A 673 -33.79 -8.15 8.72
N GLN A 674 -33.20 -8.56 9.86
CA GLN A 674 -33.44 -9.86 10.50
C GLN A 674 -34.88 -10.02 11.03
N VAL A 675 -35.55 -8.93 11.44
CA VAL A 675 -36.93 -8.97 11.95
C VAL A 675 -37.91 -9.43 10.87
N PHE A 676 -37.67 -9.08 9.60
CA PHE A 676 -38.47 -9.55 8.48
C PHE A 676 -38.42 -11.07 8.30
N GLY A 677 -37.23 -11.67 8.46
CA GLY A 677 -37.06 -13.13 8.42
C GLY A 677 -37.90 -13.85 9.45
N ASP A 678 -38.03 -13.31 10.67
CA ASP A 678 -38.87 -13.86 11.72
C ASP A 678 -40.37 -13.77 11.40
N ARG A 679 -40.81 -12.70 10.72
CA ARG A 679 -42.21 -12.57 10.28
C ARG A 679 -42.63 -13.59 9.24
N LEU A 680 -41.71 -14.00 8.36
CA LEU A 680 -42.00 -15.05 7.37
C LEU A 680 -42.44 -16.37 8.03
N SER A 681 -42.04 -16.61 9.27
CA SER A 681 -42.45 -17.80 10.03
C SER A 681 -43.96 -17.84 10.31
N SER A 682 -44.61 -16.68 10.41
CA SER A 682 -46.06 -16.53 10.72
C SER A 682 -46.98 -16.58 9.48
N LEU A 683 -46.39 -16.52 8.25
CA LEU A 683 -47.21 -16.54 7.03
C LEU A 683 -47.82 -17.89 6.72
N THR A 684 -49.04 -17.88 6.16
CA THR A 684 -49.67 -19.08 5.60
C THR A 684 -48.95 -19.56 4.35
N HIS A 685 -49.12 -20.85 3.97
CA HIS A 685 -48.52 -21.40 2.75
C HIS A 685 -48.89 -20.62 1.48
N ALA A 686 -50.17 -20.17 1.40
CA ALA A 686 -50.61 -19.40 0.22
C ALA A 686 -49.95 -18.01 0.16
N GLN A 687 -49.75 -17.35 1.30
CA GLN A 687 -49.04 -16.04 1.35
C GLN A 687 -47.59 -16.22 1.02
N VAL A 688 -46.91 -17.23 1.52
CA VAL A 688 -45.50 -17.54 1.14
C VAL A 688 -45.38 -17.75 -0.35
N ALA A 689 -46.28 -18.53 -0.94
CA ALA A 689 -46.27 -18.81 -2.36
C ALA A 689 -46.45 -17.52 -3.22
N LEU A 690 -47.37 -16.62 -2.79
CA LEU A 690 -47.60 -15.32 -3.45
C LEU A 690 -46.42 -14.40 -3.34
N VAL A 691 -45.79 -14.32 -2.15
CA VAL A 691 -44.57 -13.53 -1.90
C VAL A 691 -43.44 -13.97 -2.82
N LEU A 692 -43.16 -15.28 -2.88
CA LEU A 692 -42.13 -15.83 -3.72
C LEU A 692 -42.40 -15.61 -5.21
N ALA A 693 -43.65 -15.76 -5.65
CA ALA A 693 -44.03 -15.53 -7.04
C ALA A 693 -43.88 -14.07 -7.46
N GLY A 694 -44.24 -13.13 -6.61
CA GLY A 694 -44.07 -11.68 -6.84
C GLY A 694 -42.60 -11.23 -6.83
N ALA A 695 -41.84 -11.68 -5.86
CA ALA A 695 -40.44 -11.32 -5.67
C ALA A 695 -39.54 -11.71 -6.87
N THR A 696 -39.85 -12.79 -7.60
CA THR A 696 -39.06 -13.22 -8.77
C THR A 696 -39.23 -12.35 -10.03
N GLU A 697 -40.15 -11.40 -10.01
CA GLU A 697 -40.39 -10.51 -11.16
C GLU A 697 -39.49 -9.27 -11.15
N GLY A 698 -38.93 -8.84 -10.03
CA GLY A 698 -38.20 -7.60 -9.88
C GLY A 698 -36.78 -7.69 -9.30
N PHE A 699 -36.39 -8.84 -8.74
CA PHE A 699 -35.11 -8.99 -8.04
C PHE A 699 -34.30 -10.19 -8.55
N GLU A 700 -32.97 -10.10 -8.37
CA GLU A 700 -32.11 -11.25 -8.62
C GLU A 700 -32.37 -12.35 -7.57
N PRO A 701 -32.29 -13.62 -7.98
CA PRO A 701 -32.57 -14.75 -7.07
C PRO A 701 -31.68 -14.81 -5.83
N ASP A 702 -30.44 -14.34 -5.94
CA ASP A 702 -29.46 -14.38 -4.85
C ASP A 702 -29.79 -13.34 -3.77
N ASP A 703 -30.35 -12.17 -4.13
CA ASP A 703 -30.83 -11.15 -3.18
C ASP A 703 -32.03 -11.66 -2.38
N LEU A 704 -32.97 -12.30 -3.05
CA LEU A 704 -34.10 -12.94 -2.38
C LEU A 704 -33.64 -14.06 -1.43
N ALA A 705 -32.66 -14.86 -1.85
CA ALA A 705 -32.10 -15.91 -1.04
C ALA A 705 -31.38 -15.33 0.21
N ALA A 706 -30.59 -14.28 0.06
CA ALA A 706 -29.92 -13.60 1.16
C ALA A 706 -30.93 -13.06 2.21
N LEU A 707 -32.05 -12.51 1.73
CA LEU A 707 -33.11 -12.06 2.63
C LEU A 707 -33.80 -13.23 3.36
N LEU A 708 -34.10 -14.33 2.63
CA LEU A 708 -34.76 -15.50 3.17
C LEU A 708 -33.87 -16.33 4.11
N HIS A 709 -32.54 -16.23 3.98
CA HIS A 709 -31.59 -16.84 4.92
C HIS A 709 -31.67 -16.24 6.34
N LYS A 710 -32.22 -15.06 6.50
CA LYS A 710 -32.47 -14.44 7.82
C LYS A 710 -33.63 -15.11 8.58
N ALA A 711 -34.42 -15.96 7.92
CA ALA A 711 -35.49 -16.72 8.56
C ALA A 711 -34.95 -17.92 9.35
N SER A 712 -35.75 -18.42 10.34
CA SER A 712 -35.42 -19.62 11.11
C SER A 712 -35.24 -20.85 10.21
N GLU A 713 -34.49 -21.86 10.65
CA GLU A 713 -34.25 -23.11 9.89
C GLU A 713 -35.56 -23.81 9.48
N GLU A 714 -36.54 -23.84 10.39
CA GLU A 714 -37.87 -24.41 10.11
C GLU A 714 -38.60 -23.64 9.02
N THR A 715 -38.53 -22.30 9.06
CA THR A 715 -39.08 -21.41 8.03
C THR A 715 -38.40 -21.62 6.71
N ARG A 716 -37.06 -21.67 6.68
CA ARG A 716 -36.30 -21.96 5.45
C ARG A 716 -36.67 -23.29 4.84
N ALA A 717 -36.75 -24.37 5.63
CA ALA A 717 -37.17 -25.68 5.16
C ALA A 717 -38.59 -25.66 4.57
N ARG A 718 -39.51 -24.86 5.13
CA ARG A 718 -40.84 -24.63 4.59
C ARG A 718 -40.75 -23.85 3.24
N LEU A 719 -39.99 -22.76 3.19
CA LEU A 719 -39.80 -21.95 1.97
C LEU A 719 -39.22 -22.78 0.83
N VAL A 720 -38.22 -23.62 1.09
CA VAL A 720 -37.68 -24.57 0.11
C VAL A 720 -38.79 -25.46 -0.46
N ARG A 721 -39.61 -26.07 0.39
CA ARG A 721 -40.74 -26.94 -0.06
C ARG A 721 -41.75 -26.19 -0.90
N GLU A 722 -42.14 -24.97 -0.51
CA GLU A 722 -43.07 -24.13 -1.25
C GLU A 722 -42.46 -23.69 -2.60
N THR A 723 -41.17 -23.30 -2.63
CA THR A 723 -40.46 -22.93 -3.85
C THR A 723 -40.36 -24.10 -4.83
N VAL A 724 -40.07 -25.31 -4.37
CA VAL A 724 -40.12 -26.54 -5.18
C VAL A 724 -41.50 -26.77 -5.75
N ALA A 725 -42.55 -26.64 -4.94
CA ALA A 725 -43.93 -26.83 -5.42
C ALA A 725 -44.34 -25.80 -6.48
N LEU A 726 -43.83 -24.54 -6.38
CA LEU A 726 -44.04 -23.50 -7.38
C LEU A 726 -43.23 -23.75 -8.66
N SER A 727 -41.98 -24.18 -8.55
CA SER A 727 -41.10 -24.43 -9.71
C SER A 727 -41.68 -25.48 -10.67
N VAL A 728 -42.42 -26.44 -10.15
CA VAL A 728 -43.13 -27.49 -10.96
C VAL A 728 -44.33 -26.92 -11.70
N ARG A 729 -44.92 -25.81 -11.25
CA ARG A 729 -46.15 -25.22 -11.82
C ARG A 729 -45.90 -24.05 -12.75
N LEU A 730 -44.69 -23.50 -12.82
CA LEU A 730 -44.34 -22.30 -13.59
C LEU A 730 -43.68 -22.63 -14.91
N PRO A 731 -43.90 -21.82 -16.01
CA PRO A 731 -43.27 -22.02 -17.31
C PRO A 731 -41.75 -21.98 -17.27
N ASP A 732 -41.07 -22.65 -18.19
CA ASP A 732 -39.61 -22.90 -18.26
C ASP A 732 -38.67 -21.71 -18.03
N GLN A 733 -39.08 -20.51 -18.41
CA GLN A 733 -38.25 -19.31 -18.19
C GLN A 733 -38.09 -18.92 -16.70
N ARG A 734 -39.08 -19.23 -15.88
CA ARG A 734 -39.03 -19.00 -14.42
C ARG A 734 -38.44 -20.20 -13.65
N GLY A 735 -38.44 -21.38 -14.23
CA GLY A 735 -37.89 -22.60 -13.63
C GLY A 735 -36.41 -22.48 -13.23
N LYS A 736 -35.59 -21.84 -14.08
CA LYS A 736 -34.16 -21.61 -13.74
C LYS A 736 -33.96 -20.69 -12.55
N THR A 737 -34.77 -19.65 -12.43
CA THR A 737 -34.77 -18.72 -11.30
C THR A 737 -35.13 -19.47 -10.01
N TRP A 738 -36.16 -20.28 -10.02
CA TRP A 738 -36.55 -21.09 -8.87
C TRP A 738 -35.48 -22.08 -8.43
N HIS A 739 -34.77 -22.72 -9.36
CA HIS A 739 -33.66 -23.61 -9.06
C HIS A 739 -32.48 -22.87 -8.37
N ARG A 740 -32.18 -21.63 -8.78
CA ARG A 740 -31.16 -20.80 -8.11
C ARG A 740 -31.62 -20.47 -6.67
N ILE A 741 -32.85 -20.05 -6.47
CA ILE A 741 -33.39 -19.74 -5.11
C ILE A 741 -33.37 -21.00 -4.22
N ILE A 742 -33.82 -22.17 -4.72
CA ILE A 742 -33.82 -23.43 -3.96
C ILE A 742 -32.39 -23.78 -3.52
N ARG A 743 -31.43 -23.69 -4.44
CA ARG A 743 -30.03 -23.99 -4.16
C ARG A 743 -29.42 -23.00 -3.15
N ALA A 744 -29.70 -21.71 -3.32
CA ALA A 744 -29.22 -20.66 -2.40
C ALA A 744 -29.83 -20.78 -1.00
N LEU A 745 -31.04 -21.32 -0.84
CA LEU A 745 -31.65 -21.63 0.44
C LEU A 745 -31.13 -22.95 1.08
N GLY A 746 -30.14 -23.61 0.47
CA GLY A 746 -29.59 -24.89 0.95
C GLY A 746 -30.43 -26.12 0.65
N GLY A 747 -31.35 -26.05 -0.33
CA GLY A 747 -32.13 -27.19 -0.82
C GLY A 747 -31.41 -27.95 -1.94
N GLU A 748 -31.60 -29.28 -2.00
CA GLU A 748 -31.25 -30.04 -3.19
C GLU A 748 -32.31 -29.77 -4.27
N ALA A 749 -31.86 -29.34 -5.45
CA ALA A 749 -32.70 -28.99 -6.58
C ALA A 749 -33.11 -30.22 -7.39
#